data_7ec042a42f5543feb7ddf60a05ca3f65
#
_entry.id   7ec042a42f5543feb7ddf60a05ca3f65
#
_cell.length_a   1.000
_cell.length_b   1.000
_cell.length_c   1.000
_cell.angle_alpha   90.00
_cell.angle_beta   90.00
_cell.angle_gamma   90.00
#
_symmetry.space_group_name_H-M   'P 1'
#
loop_
_entity.id
_entity.type
_entity.pdbx_description
1 polymer ?
#
loop_
_entity_poly.entity_id
_entity_poly.type
_entity_poly.pdbx_seq_one_letter_code
_entity_poly.pdbx_strand_id
1 'polypeptide(L)'
;MPEITPVGRKPNTNKRSWHRKASRPVSGWLAALLIVAIVSPWISQSRWLLVHMVTLGVATTSIMVWGQYFTEAILHNNLTDADRRRQVLRIRLLTAGIVVTFVGIVATQPWVTVVGAAIVGSMLTWYAFALAHQARHALPGRFDSTVWFYCAAACLLPLGATLGAIMAFSPIEPWRTRLLVAHQALNLLGFVGLTVIGTLMTLWPTVLRTKMQPAQDRHGKVSLYVMLIAVVVTTIGALCGLWWLAALGVTAHIVGICIVLGDLVACAVNKPPRDFPGFTMGAAICWMLVWLVWLAWKLAAKGNGLLADDIFTLSVPVIVGFLLQLLIGAMSYLMPMVMGGGPKIVRATNAKMHAFGALRATITNAGLVLWVLAMGSWTRRIGMVMAVIGLATFLPATVAMVRTAVPMLKERGRQMAAQKVASKEGDNPDSGKGPTPTVPSDRSAVAGTTSQSVEPAPTAPPDRRSFVGAFAGLATALTAAAVGHRLDQNAPRDDAKGPTAVVGNVAPTGHTTTVAVIAKGMRYHPGTITVPAGDQLIVEITNKDPNQVHDLQFANGAHSPRLAPGAHATVEAGVITGPTEGWCTIVGHKSMGMVLNVKVNDMSGTDNPDHHSEPVNPRRKIDLTKAPGKGFKTRDAVLPPLPAGRVHTITLTTEDSVQEIAPETTINAMTYNGRYMAPVIHARIGDQMRVHLVNKATMGHSLDFHAGTVSPNEVMRTIAPGQELDYNFTLHRAGIWLYHCSTAPMSVHLASGMHGAVIIDPPNLTAVDREYVVVQSEIYLGPE
;
A
#
# COMPACT_ATOMS: atom_id res chain seq x y z
N MET A 1 37.81 48.48 36.07
CA MET A 1 37.64 47.22 35.37
C MET A 1 36.55 46.42 36.10
N PRO A 2 35.40 46.17 35.56
CA PRO A 2 34.40 45.36 36.24
C PRO A 2 34.76 43.87 36.12
N GLU A 3 34.71 43.15 37.23
CA GLU A 3 34.93 41.74 37.39
C GLU A 3 33.88 40.95 36.54
N ILE A 4 34.36 40.15 35.56
CA ILE A 4 33.55 39.23 34.81
C ILE A 4 33.39 37.94 35.64
N THR A 5 32.25 37.85 36.34
CA THR A 5 31.85 36.60 37.00
C THR A 5 31.61 35.50 35.96
N PRO A 6 32.25 34.33 36.04
CA PRO A 6 31.98 33.24 35.12
C PRO A 6 30.59 32.68 35.38
N VAL A 7 29.66 32.89 34.43
CA VAL A 7 28.35 32.25 34.42
C VAL A 7 28.55 30.75 34.31
N GLY A 8 28.47 30.08 35.46
CA GLY A 8 28.49 28.63 35.54
C GLY A 8 27.42 27.99 34.66
N ARG A 9 27.80 27.43 33.50
CA ARG A 9 26.94 26.63 32.63
C ARG A 9 26.46 25.38 33.38
N LYS A 10 25.24 25.41 33.93
CA LYS A 10 24.58 24.18 34.42
C LYS A 10 24.58 23.16 33.28
N PRO A 11 25.05 21.92 33.49
CA PRO A 11 25.03 20.90 32.42
C PRO A 11 23.58 20.66 31.99
N ASN A 12 23.33 20.78 30.68
CA ASN A 12 22.01 20.69 30.05
C ASN A 12 21.47 19.26 30.16
N THR A 13 20.96 18.88 31.34
CA THR A 13 20.33 17.57 31.63
C THR A 13 19.01 17.38 30.87
N ASN A 14 18.49 18.43 30.24
CA ASN A 14 17.16 18.49 29.66
C ASN A 14 17.09 17.93 28.22
N LYS A 15 18.20 17.93 27.44
CA LYS A 15 18.23 17.49 26.01
C LYS A 15 17.81 16.03 25.83
N ARG A 16 18.33 15.11 26.67
CA ARG A 16 18.01 13.65 26.55
C ARG A 16 16.59 13.30 27.02
N SER A 17 16.11 13.98 28.08
CA SER A 17 14.74 13.76 28.57
C SER A 17 13.69 14.20 27.54
N TRP A 18 14.01 15.27 26.82
CA TRP A 18 13.15 15.82 25.79
C TRP A 18 13.05 14.87 24.57
N HIS A 19 14.15 14.35 24.02
CA HIS A 19 14.12 13.42 22.91
C HIS A 19 13.30 12.15 23.23
N ARG A 20 13.39 11.64 24.44
CA ARG A 20 12.54 10.52 24.89
C ARG A 20 11.04 10.87 24.89
N LYS A 21 10.68 12.12 25.22
CA LYS A 21 9.28 12.57 25.15
C LYS A 21 8.83 12.78 23.70
N ALA A 22 9.67 13.38 22.87
CA ALA A 22 9.39 13.69 21.46
C ALA A 22 9.25 12.44 20.59
N SER A 23 9.97 11.35 20.89
CA SER A 23 9.91 10.09 20.11
C SER A 23 8.74 9.17 20.49
N ARG A 24 8.01 9.43 21.59
CA ARG A 24 6.85 8.61 22.00
C ARG A 24 5.79 8.44 20.92
N PRO A 25 5.38 9.49 20.17
CA PRO A 25 4.39 9.35 19.09
C PRO A 25 4.81 8.36 18.01
N VAL A 26 6.11 8.28 17.66
CA VAL A 26 6.62 7.32 16.67
C VAL A 26 6.37 5.88 17.13
N SER A 27 6.68 5.58 18.40
CA SER A 27 6.41 4.24 18.97
C SER A 27 4.91 3.98 19.06
N GLY A 28 4.10 5.01 19.34
CA GLY A 28 2.64 4.93 19.32
C GLY A 28 2.09 4.57 17.93
N TRP A 29 2.59 5.22 16.87
CA TRP A 29 2.22 4.92 15.49
C TRP A 29 2.61 3.50 15.07
N LEU A 30 3.80 3.02 15.45
CA LEU A 30 4.22 1.64 15.17
C LEU A 30 3.33 0.61 15.88
N ALA A 31 2.94 0.87 17.13
CA ALA A 31 2.00 0.00 17.84
C ALA A 31 0.60 0.03 17.22
N ALA A 32 0.09 1.22 16.88
CA ALA A 32 -1.18 1.38 16.20
C ALA A 32 -1.18 0.70 14.82
N LEU A 33 -0.09 0.80 14.05
CA LEU A 33 0.06 0.13 12.77
C LEU A 33 -0.08 -1.39 12.91
N LEU A 34 0.52 -1.99 13.94
CA LEU A 34 0.40 -3.42 14.17
C LEU A 34 -1.05 -3.82 14.50
N ILE A 35 -1.72 -3.03 15.36
CA ILE A 35 -3.13 -3.27 15.72
C ILE A 35 -4.01 -3.16 14.46
N VAL A 36 -3.86 -2.07 13.69
CA VAL A 36 -4.64 -1.86 12.45
C VAL A 36 -4.34 -2.93 11.41
N ALA A 37 -3.10 -3.42 11.31
CA ALA A 37 -2.78 -4.53 10.41
C ALA A 37 -3.54 -5.81 10.75
N ILE A 38 -3.71 -6.11 12.06
CA ILE A 38 -4.48 -7.28 12.53
C ILE A 38 -5.97 -7.11 12.24
N VAL A 39 -6.54 -5.92 12.51
CA VAL A 39 -7.97 -5.65 12.32
C VAL A 39 -8.30 -5.15 10.91
N SER A 40 -7.33 -5.08 10.01
CA SER A 40 -7.50 -4.56 8.64
C SER A 40 -8.61 -5.23 7.82
N PRO A 41 -8.95 -6.53 7.98
CA PRO A 41 -10.06 -7.14 7.26
C PRO A 41 -11.43 -6.52 7.57
N TRP A 42 -11.57 -5.89 8.75
CA TRP A 42 -12.82 -5.27 9.21
C TRP A 42 -12.87 -3.75 9.04
N ILE A 43 -11.83 -3.15 8.46
CA ILE A 43 -11.74 -1.70 8.26
C ILE A 43 -11.92 -1.38 6.77
N SER A 44 -12.92 -0.54 6.46
CA SER A 44 -13.03 0.06 5.14
C SER A 44 -11.77 0.90 4.83
N GLN A 45 -11.33 0.91 3.58
CA GLN A 45 -10.10 1.64 3.16
C GLN A 45 -8.81 1.19 3.87
N SER A 46 -8.77 -0.04 4.43
CA SER A 46 -7.64 -0.54 5.22
C SER A 46 -6.29 -0.44 4.50
N ARG A 47 -6.24 -0.70 3.19
CA ARG A 47 -5.02 -0.56 2.38
C ARG A 47 -4.50 0.87 2.39
N TRP A 48 -5.39 1.85 2.16
CA TRP A 48 -5.04 3.26 2.21
C TRP A 48 -4.54 3.65 3.60
N LEU A 49 -5.26 3.22 4.64
CA LEU A 49 -4.93 3.52 6.04
C LEU A 49 -3.56 2.95 6.41
N LEU A 50 -3.25 1.70 6.12
CA LEU A 50 -1.96 1.07 6.41
C LEU A 50 -0.79 1.80 5.72
N VAL A 51 -0.95 2.15 4.44
CA VAL A 51 0.06 2.91 3.70
C VAL A 51 0.31 4.27 4.36
N HIS A 52 -0.75 5.01 4.71
CA HIS A 52 -0.61 6.35 5.28
C HIS A 52 -0.24 6.32 6.78
N MET A 53 -0.54 5.26 7.51
CA MET A 53 0.02 5.08 8.85
C MET A 53 1.54 4.94 8.82
N VAL A 54 2.11 4.27 7.82
CA VAL A 54 3.56 4.20 7.66
C VAL A 54 4.13 5.53 7.17
N THR A 55 3.56 6.09 6.09
CA THR A 55 4.13 7.29 5.44
C THR A 55 3.85 8.56 6.25
N LEU A 56 2.59 8.83 6.58
CA LEU A 56 2.17 10.04 7.27
C LEU A 56 2.32 9.89 8.80
N GLY A 57 1.91 8.76 9.39
CA GLY A 57 2.03 8.51 10.82
C GLY A 57 3.47 8.32 11.26
N VAL A 58 4.10 7.22 10.87
CA VAL A 58 5.42 6.81 11.37
C VAL A 58 6.55 7.64 10.75
N ALA A 59 6.63 7.72 9.41
CA ALA A 59 7.75 8.36 8.72
C ALA A 59 7.75 9.87 8.92
N THR A 60 6.62 10.57 8.70
CA THR A 60 6.56 12.03 8.86
C THR A 60 6.84 12.48 10.30
N THR A 61 6.27 11.77 11.29
CA THR A 61 6.56 12.06 12.70
C THR A 61 8.04 11.81 13.03
N SER A 62 8.63 10.73 12.51
CA SER A 62 10.05 10.42 12.69
C SER A 62 10.94 11.47 12.06
N ILE A 63 10.64 11.91 10.84
CA ILE A 63 11.39 12.97 10.14
C ILE A 63 11.37 14.27 10.95
N MET A 64 10.21 14.68 11.48
CA MET A 64 10.10 15.89 12.29
C MET A 64 10.90 15.80 13.60
N VAL A 65 10.93 14.63 14.24
CA VAL A 65 11.67 14.41 15.51
C VAL A 65 13.16 14.29 15.25
N TRP A 66 13.57 13.42 14.34
CA TRP A 66 14.98 13.12 14.10
C TRP A 66 15.69 14.16 13.25
N GLY A 67 15.00 14.76 12.27
CA GLY A 67 15.55 15.86 11.48
C GLY A 67 15.91 17.05 12.36
N GLN A 68 15.10 17.39 13.37
CA GLN A 68 15.48 18.40 14.37
C GLN A 68 16.68 17.96 15.21
N TYR A 69 16.74 16.70 15.63
CA TYR A 69 17.88 16.15 16.37
C TYR A 69 19.19 16.28 15.59
N PHE A 70 19.16 15.88 14.30
CA PHE A 70 20.33 16.00 13.42
C PHE A 70 20.69 17.46 13.16
N THR A 71 19.71 18.33 12.93
CA THR A 71 19.95 19.77 12.75
C THR A 71 20.67 20.37 13.95
N GLU A 72 20.21 20.08 15.18
CA GLU A 72 20.89 20.53 16.40
C GLU A 72 22.31 19.97 16.55
N ALA A 73 22.53 18.73 16.11
CA ALA A 73 23.83 18.08 16.17
C ALA A 73 24.82 18.66 15.14
N ILE A 74 24.35 18.90 13.91
CA ILE A 74 25.14 19.41 12.79
C ILE A 74 25.51 20.89 12.99
N LEU A 75 24.52 21.72 13.38
CA LEU A 75 24.72 23.15 13.58
C LEU A 75 25.33 23.50 14.96
N HIS A 76 25.58 22.51 15.81
CA HIS A 76 26.06 22.67 17.18
C HIS A 76 25.22 23.68 18.00
N ASN A 77 23.93 23.80 17.63
CA ASN A 77 23.01 24.78 18.20
C ASN A 77 22.28 24.22 19.43
N ASN A 78 22.14 25.01 20.49
CA ASN A 78 21.38 24.61 21.67
C ASN A 78 20.04 25.35 21.66
N LEU A 79 18.95 24.60 21.45
CA LEU A 79 17.61 25.15 21.53
C LEU A 79 17.26 25.62 22.94
N THR A 80 16.56 26.75 23.04
CA THR A 80 15.98 27.26 24.28
C THR A 80 14.82 26.34 24.74
N ASP A 81 14.44 26.46 26.02
CA ASP A 81 13.28 25.73 26.55
C ASP A 81 11.96 26.18 25.88
N ALA A 82 11.88 27.41 25.39
CA ALA A 82 10.76 27.91 24.61
C ALA A 82 10.65 27.19 23.24
N ASP A 83 11.78 27.06 22.53
CA ASP A 83 11.82 26.37 21.24
C ASP A 83 11.48 24.91 21.39
N ARG A 84 11.92 24.26 22.46
CA ARG A 84 11.57 22.88 22.78
C ARG A 84 10.06 22.70 23.03
N ARG A 85 9.42 23.64 23.75
CA ARG A 85 7.96 23.64 23.94
C ARG A 85 7.24 23.82 22.61
N ARG A 86 7.67 24.76 21.75
CA ARG A 86 7.11 24.95 20.39
C ARG A 86 7.22 23.69 19.54
N GLN A 87 8.32 22.97 19.63
CA GLN A 87 8.56 21.74 18.90
C GLN A 87 7.63 20.60 19.38
N VAL A 88 7.45 20.42 20.69
CA VAL A 88 6.48 19.45 21.22
C VAL A 88 5.07 19.80 20.79
N LEU A 89 4.71 21.09 20.76
CA LEU A 89 3.41 21.56 20.28
C LEU A 89 3.20 21.18 18.80
N ARG A 90 4.20 21.45 17.92
CA ARG A 90 4.15 21.06 16.51
C ARG A 90 3.92 19.57 16.33
N ILE A 91 4.64 18.72 17.09
CA ILE A 91 4.49 17.26 17.01
C ILE A 91 3.07 16.83 17.45
N ARG A 92 2.52 17.43 18.48
CA ARG A 92 1.15 17.15 18.96
C ARG A 92 0.10 17.56 17.94
N LEU A 93 0.22 18.77 17.38
CA LEU A 93 -0.70 19.26 16.35
C LEU A 93 -0.58 18.47 15.05
N LEU A 94 0.65 18.08 14.66
CA LEU A 94 0.85 17.15 13.55
C LEU A 94 0.11 15.84 13.79
N THR A 95 0.29 15.23 14.97
CA THR A 95 -0.38 13.97 15.33
C THR A 95 -1.91 14.12 15.28
N ALA A 96 -2.44 15.23 15.80
CA ALA A 96 -3.88 15.51 15.72
C ALA A 96 -4.35 15.67 14.27
N GLY A 97 -3.62 16.40 13.41
CA GLY A 97 -3.94 16.55 11.99
C GLY A 97 -3.93 15.21 11.23
N ILE A 98 -2.97 14.33 11.54
CA ILE A 98 -2.90 12.98 10.96
C ILE A 98 -4.13 12.16 11.36
N VAL A 99 -4.51 12.18 12.64
CA VAL A 99 -5.72 11.47 13.12
C VAL A 99 -6.97 12.01 12.44
N VAL A 100 -7.13 13.33 12.33
CA VAL A 100 -8.26 13.96 11.63
C VAL A 100 -8.31 13.52 10.16
N THR A 101 -7.16 13.47 9.47
CA THR A 101 -7.08 12.97 8.09
C THR A 101 -7.55 11.52 7.99
N PHE A 102 -7.12 10.65 8.91
CA PHE A 102 -7.52 9.23 8.91
C PHE A 102 -9.01 9.07 9.19
N VAL A 103 -9.54 9.81 10.16
CA VAL A 103 -10.99 9.82 10.45
C VAL A 103 -11.78 10.28 9.23
N GLY A 104 -11.33 11.34 8.54
CA GLY A 104 -11.99 11.84 7.33
C GLY A 104 -12.08 10.81 6.21
N ILE A 105 -11.01 10.08 5.94
CA ILE A 105 -10.99 9.03 4.91
C ILE A 105 -11.84 7.81 5.32
N VAL A 106 -11.68 7.31 6.55
CA VAL A 106 -12.41 6.12 7.02
C VAL A 106 -13.91 6.42 7.10
N ALA A 107 -14.28 7.64 7.52
CA ALA A 107 -15.67 8.10 7.56
C ALA A 107 -16.20 8.60 6.21
N THR A 108 -15.42 8.53 5.12
CA THR A 108 -15.77 9.03 3.79
C THR A 108 -16.21 10.49 3.77
N GLN A 109 -15.58 11.33 4.60
CA GLN A 109 -15.87 12.76 4.74
C GLN A 109 -14.72 13.61 4.17
N PRO A 110 -14.76 13.99 2.88
CA PRO A 110 -13.65 14.68 2.21
C PRO A 110 -13.25 15.97 2.91
N TRP A 111 -14.20 16.77 3.39
CA TRP A 111 -13.91 18.03 4.07
C TRP A 111 -13.16 17.86 5.39
N VAL A 112 -13.42 16.78 6.13
CA VAL A 112 -12.67 16.44 7.35
C VAL A 112 -11.23 16.08 6.97
N THR A 113 -11.03 15.38 5.85
CA THR A 113 -9.71 15.08 5.29
C THR A 113 -8.97 16.36 4.91
N VAL A 114 -9.63 17.34 4.27
CA VAL A 114 -9.05 18.65 3.94
C VAL A 114 -8.57 19.37 5.20
N VAL A 115 -9.38 19.42 6.25
CA VAL A 115 -8.99 20.05 7.53
C VAL A 115 -7.75 19.36 8.11
N GLY A 116 -7.74 18.03 8.15
CA GLY A 116 -6.60 17.26 8.62
C GLY A 116 -5.32 17.53 7.80
N ALA A 117 -5.43 17.52 6.46
CA ALA A 117 -4.32 17.81 5.55
C ALA A 117 -3.81 19.26 5.71
N ALA A 118 -4.69 20.23 5.92
CA ALA A 118 -4.32 21.62 6.19
C ALA A 118 -3.52 21.77 7.49
N ILE A 119 -3.93 21.07 8.56
CA ILE A 119 -3.19 21.06 9.81
C ILE A 119 -1.80 20.43 9.60
N VAL A 120 -1.73 19.28 8.94
CA VAL A 120 -0.45 18.60 8.62
C VAL A 120 0.45 19.52 7.81
N GLY A 121 -0.04 20.11 6.72
CA GLY A 121 0.70 21.02 5.87
C GLY A 121 1.23 22.24 6.63
N SER A 122 0.37 22.86 7.46
CA SER A 122 0.77 24.02 8.29
C SER A 122 1.88 23.68 9.29
N MET A 123 1.83 22.48 9.90
CA MET A 123 2.86 22.04 10.85
C MET A 123 4.21 21.78 10.17
N LEU A 124 4.20 21.22 8.95
CA LEU A 124 5.42 21.01 8.17
C LEU A 124 5.99 22.33 7.63
N THR A 125 5.13 23.25 7.20
CA THR A 125 5.55 24.61 6.81
C THR A 125 6.22 25.32 8.00
N TRP A 126 5.60 25.29 9.18
CA TRP A 126 6.22 25.84 10.41
C TRP A 126 7.54 25.15 10.73
N TYR A 127 7.63 23.83 10.53
CA TYR A 127 8.88 23.08 10.74
C TYR A 127 9.97 23.52 9.77
N ALA A 128 9.65 23.66 8.46
CA ALA A 128 10.58 24.15 7.45
C ALA A 128 11.15 25.52 7.78
N PHE A 129 10.29 26.48 8.15
CA PHE A 129 10.73 27.81 8.59
C PHE A 129 11.62 27.78 9.83
N ALA A 130 11.30 26.92 10.81
CA ALA A 130 12.11 26.80 12.01
C ALA A 130 13.50 26.23 11.72
N LEU A 131 13.61 25.25 10.81
CA LEU A 131 14.91 24.71 10.37
C LEU A 131 15.71 25.74 9.56
N ALA A 132 15.07 26.41 8.61
CA ALA A 132 15.71 27.44 7.80
C ALA A 132 16.21 28.62 8.65
N HIS A 133 15.44 29.05 9.66
CA HIS A 133 15.88 30.05 10.62
C HIS A 133 17.12 29.60 11.40
N GLN A 134 17.14 28.36 11.90
CA GLN A 134 18.31 27.78 12.56
C GLN A 134 19.53 27.71 11.64
N ALA A 135 19.35 27.27 10.39
CA ALA A 135 20.43 27.15 9.41
C ALA A 135 21.05 28.52 9.06
N ARG A 136 20.21 29.57 8.89
CA ARG A 136 20.68 30.92 8.52
C ARG A 136 21.44 31.64 9.64
N HIS A 137 21.17 31.30 10.91
CA HIS A 137 21.79 31.92 12.06
C HIS A 137 22.92 31.07 12.68
N ALA A 138 23.21 29.89 12.09
CA ALA A 138 24.33 29.08 12.52
C ALA A 138 25.62 29.52 11.81
N LEU A 139 26.75 29.28 12.46
CA LEU A 139 28.06 29.44 11.81
C LEU A 139 28.18 28.40 10.67
N PRO A 140 28.78 28.77 9.52
CA PRO A 140 28.99 27.83 8.42
C PRO A 140 29.68 26.56 8.91
N GLY A 141 29.05 25.41 8.71
CA GLY A 141 29.54 24.09 9.12
C GLY A 141 29.86 23.21 7.94
N ARG A 142 30.67 22.17 8.17
CA ARG A 142 31.12 21.25 7.13
C ARG A 142 29.98 20.43 6.46
N PHE A 143 28.76 20.39 7.05
CA PHE A 143 27.62 19.54 6.62
C PHE A 143 26.31 20.31 6.56
N ASP A 144 26.35 21.58 6.24
CA ASP A 144 25.15 22.44 6.13
C ASP A 144 24.18 21.94 5.06
N SER A 145 24.68 21.27 4.02
CA SER A 145 23.85 20.69 2.97
C SER A 145 22.78 19.74 3.51
N THR A 146 23.06 18.93 4.53
CA THR A 146 22.09 18.02 5.16
C THR A 146 20.87 18.77 5.72
N VAL A 147 21.09 19.94 6.35
CA VAL A 147 19.99 20.74 6.91
C VAL A 147 19.11 21.33 5.81
N TRP A 148 19.73 21.74 4.69
CA TRP A 148 18.98 22.23 3.52
C TRP A 148 18.16 21.14 2.84
N PHE A 149 18.61 19.87 2.85
CA PHE A 149 17.77 18.74 2.44
C PHE A 149 16.49 18.65 3.29
N TYR A 150 16.58 18.82 4.61
CA TYR A 150 15.40 18.80 5.49
C TYR A 150 14.48 20.00 5.28
N CYS A 151 15.02 21.19 5.05
CA CYS A 151 14.24 22.38 4.76
C CYS A 151 13.45 22.20 3.45
N ALA A 152 14.13 21.79 2.39
CA ALA A 152 13.53 21.57 1.09
C ALA A 152 12.46 20.48 1.13
N ALA A 153 12.76 19.35 1.77
CA ALA A 153 11.82 18.26 1.97
C ALA A 153 10.55 18.73 2.68
N ALA A 154 10.69 19.46 3.79
CA ALA A 154 9.55 19.93 4.58
C ALA A 154 8.66 20.94 3.82
N CYS A 155 9.19 21.66 2.82
CA CYS A 155 8.42 22.54 1.94
C CYS A 155 7.58 21.78 0.91
N LEU A 156 7.96 20.55 0.52
CA LEU A 156 7.27 19.78 -0.52
C LEU A 156 6.04 19.02 0.02
N LEU A 157 6.05 18.59 1.28
CA LEU A 157 4.94 17.84 1.86
C LEU A 157 3.61 18.62 1.88
N PRO A 158 3.54 19.94 2.21
CA PRO A 158 2.30 20.69 2.14
C PRO A 158 1.66 20.65 0.75
N LEU A 159 2.45 20.75 -0.32
CA LEU A 159 1.97 20.63 -1.71
C LEU A 159 1.44 19.22 -1.98
N GLY A 160 2.18 18.19 -1.55
CA GLY A 160 1.74 16.81 -1.64
C GLY A 160 0.46 16.53 -0.84
N ALA A 161 0.32 17.10 0.35
CA ALA A 161 -0.88 16.99 1.18
C ALA A 161 -2.11 17.63 0.51
N THR A 162 -1.92 18.77 -0.18
CA THR A 162 -2.98 19.41 -0.97
C THR A 162 -3.49 18.48 -2.08
N LEU A 163 -2.58 17.85 -2.85
CA LEU A 163 -2.98 16.88 -3.87
C LEU A 163 -3.71 15.67 -3.26
N GLY A 164 -3.26 15.20 -2.08
CA GLY A 164 -3.94 14.14 -1.33
C GLY A 164 -5.35 14.53 -0.89
N ALA A 165 -5.54 15.77 -0.46
CA ALA A 165 -6.85 16.31 -0.09
C ALA A 165 -7.80 16.41 -1.31
N ILE A 166 -7.29 16.80 -2.48
CA ILE A 166 -8.05 16.79 -3.74
C ILE A 166 -8.47 15.37 -4.12
N MET A 167 -7.59 14.37 -3.95
CA MET A 167 -7.92 12.97 -4.22
C MET A 167 -9.00 12.40 -3.29
N ALA A 168 -9.25 12.98 -2.11
CA ALA A 168 -10.32 12.56 -1.23
C ALA A 168 -11.73 12.79 -1.83
N PHE A 169 -11.85 13.66 -2.84
CA PHE A 169 -13.08 13.86 -3.61
C PHE A 169 -13.27 12.87 -4.76
N SER A 170 -12.45 11.82 -4.81
CA SER A 170 -12.54 10.70 -5.78
C SER A 170 -12.58 11.15 -7.24
N PRO A 171 -11.57 11.89 -7.73
CA PRO A 171 -11.52 12.32 -9.12
C PRO A 171 -11.50 11.11 -10.07
N ILE A 172 -12.18 11.29 -11.23
CA ILE A 172 -12.22 10.30 -12.31
C ILE A 172 -10.89 10.28 -13.09
N GLU A 173 -10.66 9.20 -13.85
CA GLU A 173 -9.52 9.16 -14.78
C GLU A 173 -9.71 10.19 -15.92
N PRO A 174 -8.64 10.80 -16.43
CA PRO A 174 -7.22 10.54 -16.13
C PRO A 174 -6.67 11.30 -14.90
N TRP A 175 -7.47 12.17 -14.27
CA TRP A 175 -7.01 13.01 -13.16
C TRP A 175 -6.60 12.19 -11.93
N ARG A 176 -7.28 11.06 -11.65
CA ARG A 176 -6.93 10.19 -10.54
C ARG A 176 -5.47 9.71 -10.64
N THR A 177 -5.07 9.20 -11.80
CA THR A 177 -3.70 8.73 -12.04
C THR A 177 -2.69 9.89 -12.04
N ARG A 178 -3.02 11.03 -12.66
CA ARG A 178 -2.14 12.23 -12.69
C ARG A 178 -1.87 12.74 -11.27
N LEU A 179 -2.91 12.93 -10.48
CA LEU A 179 -2.81 13.40 -9.09
C LEU A 179 -2.05 12.40 -8.21
N LEU A 180 -2.27 11.09 -8.41
CA LEU A 180 -1.57 10.05 -7.65
C LEU A 180 -0.06 10.09 -7.89
N VAL A 181 0.39 10.16 -9.14
CA VAL A 181 1.82 10.22 -9.47
C VAL A 181 2.44 11.53 -8.97
N ALA A 182 1.76 12.67 -9.14
CA ALA A 182 2.21 13.95 -8.61
C ALA A 182 2.28 13.97 -7.07
N HIS A 183 1.28 13.38 -6.39
CA HIS A 183 1.26 13.21 -4.94
C HIS A 183 2.44 12.34 -4.46
N GLN A 184 2.73 11.23 -5.15
CA GLN A 184 3.89 10.40 -4.84
C GLN A 184 5.21 11.12 -5.10
N ALA A 185 5.32 11.89 -6.18
CA ALA A 185 6.51 12.66 -6.49
C ALA A 185 6.83 13.66 -5.37
N LEU A 186 5.86 14.43 -4.91
CA LEU A 186 6.06 15.42 -3.84
C LEU A 186 6.35 14.76 -2.49
N ASN A 187 5.66 13.67 -2.15
CA ASN A 187 5.77 13.05 -0.83
C ASN A 187 6.87 11.99 -0.74
N LEU A 188 6.98 11.05 -1.72
CA LEU A 188 7.98 9.98 -1.64
C LEU A 188 9.32 10.40 -2.22
N LEU A 189 9.37 11.01 -3.41
CA LEU A 189 10.64 11.49 -3.98
C LEU A 189 11.09 12.77 -3.25
N GLY A 190 10.15 13.72 -3.07
CA GLY A 190 10.41 15.01 -2.45
C GLY A 190 10.64 14.89 -0.94
N PHE A 191 9.56 14.80 -0.16
CA PHE A 191 9.66 14.87 1.29
C PHE A 191 10.49 13.73 1.90
N VAL A 192 10.18 12.48 1.55
CA VAL A 192 10.91 11.33 2.12
C VAL A 192 12.27 11.17 1.46
N GLY A 193 12.37 11.18 0.13
CA GLY A 193 13.61 10.92 -0.60
C GLY A 193 14.70 11.91 -0.26
N LEU A 194 14.41 13.22 -0.29
CA LEU A 194 15.37 14.25 0.12
C LEU A 194 15.81 14.06 1.56
N THR A 195 14.85 13.84 2.49
CA THR A 195 15.19 13.61 3.91
C THR A 195 16.10 12.41 4.09
N VAL A 196 15.82 11.32 3.39
CA VAL A 196 16.60 10.07 3.48
C VAL A 196 18.02 10.29 2.98
N ILE A 197 18.19 10.87 1.79
CA ILE A 197 19.53 11.11 1.23
C ILE A 197 20.33 12.07 2.11
N GLY A 198 19.74 13.18 2.54
CA GLY A 198 20.40 14.11 3.48
C GLY A 198 20.81 13.42 4.79
N THR A 199 19.96 12.56 5.35
CA THR A 199 20.27 11.81 6.58
C THR A 199 21.38 10.79 6.35
N LEU A 200 21.34 10.03 5.24
CA LEU A 200 22.33 9.00 4.94
C LEU A 200 23.73 9.55 4.78
N MET A 201 23.89 10.77 4.28
CA MET A 201 25.20 11.41 4.17
C MET A 201 25.95 11.47 5.52
N THR A 202 25.25 11.64 6.62
CA THR A 202 25.85 11.71 7.95
C THR A 202 25.67 10.42 8.77
N LEU A 203 24.52 9.78 8.66
CA LEU A 203 24.17 8.61 9.46
C LEU A 203 24.87 7.33 8.96
N TRP A 204 25.00 7.13 7.65
CA TRP A 204 25.59 5.91 7.09
C TRP A 204 27.06 5.72 7.48
N PRO A 205 27.97 6.71 7.29
CA PRO A 205 29.34 6.60 7.78
C PRO A 205 29.40 6.37 9.30
N THR A 206 28.48 6.99 10.06
CA THR A 206 28.41 6.85 11.53
C THR A 206 28.02 5.41 11.92
N VAL A 207 27.04 4.81 11.25
CA VAL A 207 26.62 3.41 11.47
C VAL A 207 27.76 2.44 11.14
N LEU A 208 28.47 2.66 10.03
CA LEU A 208 29.61 1.86 9.62
C LEU A 208 30.90 2.16 10.42
N ARG A 209 30.88 3.21 11.28
CA ARG A 209 32.05 3.67 12.05
C ARG A 209 33.25 3.98 11.15
N THR A 210 33.00 4.67 10.04
CA THR A 210 34.03 5.13 9.09
C THR A 210 34.04 6.65 8.98
N LYS A 211 35.08 7.20 8.36
CA LYS A 211 35.16 8.63 8.08
C LYS A 211 34.30 8.98 6.88
N MET A 212 33.70 10.17 6.89
CA MET A 212 32.99 10.71 5.73
C MET A 212 33.98 11.08 4.61
N GLN A 213 33.55 10.94 3.36
CA GLN A 213 34.36 11.25 2.19
C GLN A 213 34.62 12.78 2.11
N PRO A 214 35.79 13.23 1.67
CA PRO A 214 36.14 14.65 1.61
C PRO A 214 35.20 15.51 0.74
N ALA A 215 34.73 14.97 -0.40
CA ALA A 215 33.88 15.66 -1.36
C ALA A 215 32.36 15.57 -1.04
N GLN A 216 31.97 14.84 -0.02
CA GLN A 216 30.58 14.47 0.28
C GLN A 216 29.63 15.66 0.45
N ASP A 217 30.07 16.78 1.04
CA ASP A 217 29.22 17.98 1.14
C ASP A 217 29.00 18.65 -0.22
N ARG A 218 29.99 18.69 -1.09
CA ARG A 218 29.86 19.19 -2.47
C ARG A 218 28.92 18.32 -3.28
N HIS A 219 29.09 17.00 -3.22
CA HIS A 219 28.18 16.03 -3.87
C HIS A 219 26.74 16.18 -3.34
N GLY A 220 26.58 16.39 -2.03
CA GLY A 220 25.29 16.64 -1.41
C GLY A 220 24.60 17.89 -1.95
N LYS A 221 25.31 19.01 -2.10
CA LYS A 221 24.76 20.24 -2.68
C LYS A 221 24.27 20.03 -4.11
N VAL A 222 25.08 19.41 -4.96
CA VAL A 222 24.71 19.10 -6.34
C VAL A 222 23.50 18.15 -6.38
N SER A 223 23.53 17.08 -5.60
CA SER A 223 22.44 16.12 -5.46
C SER A 223 21.12 16.80 -5.06
N LEU A 224 21.15 17.71 -4.07
CA LEU A 224 19.96 18.43 -3.62
C LEU A 224 19.29 19.20 -4.77
N TYR A 225 20.05 19.97 -5.55
CA TYR A 225 19.49 20.72 -6.68
C TYR A 225 18.95 19.81 -7.77
N VAL A 226 19.70 18.76 -8.14
CA VAL A 226 19.25 17.79 -9.14
C VAL A 226 17.95 17.11 -8.70
N MET A 227 17.88 16.64 -7.45
CA MET A 227 16.69 15.98 -6.93
C MET A 227 15.49 16.91 -6.81
N LEU A 228 15.68 18.19 -6.43
CA LEU A 228 14.59 19.19 -6.39
C LEU A 228 14.03 19.45 -7.77
N ILE A 229 14.88 19.70 -8.76
CA ILE A 229 14.46 19.91 -10.15
C ILE A 229 13.73 18.66 -10.66
N ALA A 230 14.25 17.48 -10.36
CA ALA A 230 13.67 16.19 -10.72
C ALA A 230 12.25 16.02 -10.16
N VAL A 231 12.02 16.36 -8.89
CA VAL A 231 10.68 16.32 -8.27
C VAL A 231 9.70 17.27 -8.97
N VAL A 232 10.14 18.48 -9.28
CA VAL A 232 9.33 19.48 -10.00
C VAL A 232 8.98 18.97 -11.39
N VAL A 233 9.96 18.49 -12.15
CA VAL A 233 9.77 17.95 -13.52
C VAL A 233 8.81 16.74 -13.48
N THR A 234 8.98 15.81 -12.54
CA THR A 234 8.08 14.66 -12.37
C THR A 234 6.66 15.11 -12.07
N THR A 235 6.48 16.08 -11.16
CA THR A 235 5.18 16.58 -10.75
C THR A 235 4.46 17.29 -11.90
N ILE A 236 5.15 18.17 -12.60
CA ILE A 236 4.58 18.88 -13.76
C ILE A 236 4.25 17.88 -14.89
N GLY A 237 5.17 16.96 -15.21
CA GLY A 237 4.95 15.92 -16.21
C GLY A 237 3.70 15.08 -15.91
N ALA A 238 3.53 14.67 -14.65
CA ALA A 238 2.36 13.90 -14.23
C ALA A 238 1.05 14.71 -14.33
N LEU A 239 1.01 15.95 -13.82
CA LEU A 239 -0.18 16.79 -13.85
C LEU A 239 -0.60 17.15 -15.28
N CYS A 240 0.36 17.41 -16.16
CA CYS A 240 0.10 17.69 -17.57
C CYS A 240 -0.20 16.42 -18.39
N GLY A 241 -0.02 15.22 -17.84
CA GLY A 241 -0.15 13.96 -18.58
C GLY A 241 1.00 13.69 -19.56
N LEU A 242 2.13 14.39 -19.40
CA LEU A 242 3.35 14.21 -20.19
C LEU A 242 4.22 13.13 -19.53
N TRP A 243 3.83 11.88 -19.72
CA TRP A 243 4.42 10.74 -18.99
C TRP A 243 5.92 10.54 -19.27
N TRP A 244 6.38 10.83 -20.49
CA TRP A 244 7.80 10.84 -20.84
C TRP A 244 8.59 11.86 -20.01
N LEU A 245 7.99 13.05 -19.75
CA LEU A 245 8.59 14.09 -18.92
C LEU A 245 8.65 13.66 -17.45
N ALA A 246 7.57 13.02 -16.95
CA ALA A 246 7.54 12.44 -15.61
C ALA A 246 8.61 11.34 -15.46
N ALA A 247 8.79 10.46 -16.46
CA ALA A 247 9.83 9.44 -16.49
C ALA A 247 11.24 10.05 -16.48
N LEU A 248 11.45 11.11 -17.27
CA LEU A 248 12.72 11.87 -17.27
C LEU A 248 13.01 12.46 -15.90
N GLY A 249 11.99 13.03 -15.23
CA GLY A 249 12.11 13.53 -13.87
C GLY A 249 12.52 12.45 -12.87
N VAL A 250 11.88 11.27 -12.89
CA VAL A 250 12.27 10.15 -12.03
C VAL A 250 13.68 9.69 -12.33
N THR A 251 14.09 9.62 -13.60
CA THR A 251 15.45 9.26 -14.00
C THR A 251 16.47 10.28 -13.49
N ALA A 252 16.19 11.58 -13.61
CA ALA A 252 17.03 12.63 -13.04
C ALA A 252 17.14 12.53 -11.52
N HIS A 253 16.06 12.11 -10.84
CA HIS A 253 16.08 11.86 -9.39
C HIS A 253 17.02 10.71 -9.03
N ILE A 254 17.03 9.62 -9.80
CA ILE A 254 17.99 8.51 -9.66
C ILE A 254 19.43 9.03 -9.82
N VAL A 255 19.68 9.87 -10.82
CA VAL A 255 21.01 10.49 -11.03
C VAL A 255 21.41 11.31 -9.80
N GLY A 256 20.50 12.12 -9.24
CA GLY A 256 20.74 12.87 -8.01
C GLY A 256 21.13 11.97 -6.83
N ILE A 257 20.47 10.82 -6.68
CA ILE A 257 20.82 9.81 -5.65
C ILE A 257 22.20 9.20 -5.94
N CYS A 258 22.51 8.85 -7.19
CA CYS A 258 23.77 8.22 -7.59
C CYS A 258 24.98 9.11 -7.31
N ILE A 259 24.83 10.44 -7.36
CA ILE A 259 25.91 11.40 -7.02
C ILE A 259 26.38 11.18 -5.58
N VAL A 260 25.47 10.96 -4.62
CA VAL A 260 25.81 10.69 -3.21
C VAL A 260 26.09 9.21 -2.97
N LEU A 261 25.44 8.32 -3.73
CA LEU A 261 25.58 6.88 -3.57
C LEU A 261 27.02 6.40 -3.72
N GLY A 262 27.81 7.00 -4.61
CA GLY A 262 29.24 6.72 -4.75
C GLY A 262 30.01 6.87 -3.45
N ASP A 263 29.75 7.96 -2.68
CA ASP A 263 30.36 8.17 -1.38
C ASP A 263 29.90 7.15 -0.34
N LEU A 264 28.63 6.79 -0.36
CA LEU A 264 28.05 5.79 0.56
C LEU A 264 28.60 4.38 0.28
N VAL A 265 28.78 4.02 -0.98
CA VAL A 265 29.40 2.76 -1.42
C VAL A 265 30.86 2.71 -1.01
N ALA A 266 31.62 3.81 -1.21
CA ALA A 266 33.01 3.91 -0.76
C ALA A 266 33.15 3.69 0.76
N CYS A 267 32.22 4.23 1.55
CA CYS A 267 32.16 3.96 2.98
C CYS A 267 31.92 2.47 3.29
N ALA A 268 31.02 1.81 2.52
CA ALA A 268 30.69 0.41 2.71
C ALA A 268 31.81 -0.55 2.24
N VAL A 269 32.53 -0.19 1.19
CA VAL A 269 33.72 -0.94 0.73
C VAL A 269 34.83 -0.87 1.76
N ASN A 270 35.11 0.33 2.28
CA ASN A 270 36.13 0.51 3.31
C ASN A 270 35.78 -0.21 4.63
N LYS A 271 34.50 -0.24 4.99
CA LYS A 271 34.01 -0.89 6.19
C LYS A 271 32.61 -1.50 5.97
N PRO A 272 32.55 -2.78 5.57
CA PRO A 272 31.28 -3.45 5.24
C PRO A 272 30.29 -3.46 6.42
N PRO A 273 28.97 -3.40 6.15
CA PRO A 273 27.94 -3.61 7.17
C PRO A 273 28.16 -4.94 7.91
N ARG A 274 28.05 -4.94 9.25
CA ARG A 274 28.25 -6.12 10.10
C ARG A 274 27.15 -6.34 11.12
N ASP A 275 26.23 -5.40 11.22
CA ASP A 275 25.16 -5.42 12.21
C ASP A 275 23.78 -5.15 11.55
N PHE A 276 22.72 -5.35 12.33
CA PHE A 276 21.35 -5.22 11.84
C PHE A 276 21.05 -3.86 11.20
N PRO A 277 21.41 -2.70 11.79
CA PRO A 277 21.22 -1.41 11.15
C PRO A 277 21.89 -1.29 9.79
N GLY A 278 23.13 -1.74 9.70
CA GLY A 278 23.89 -1.69 8.44
C GLY A 278 23.25 -2.56 7.34
N PHE A 279 22.83 -3.79 7.66
CA PHE A 279 22.17 -4.67 6.69
C PHE A 279 20.83 -4.11 6.21
N THR A 280 19.98 -3.64 7.14
CA THR A 280 18.64 -3.17 6.80
C THR A 280 18.65 -1.84 6.06
N MET A 281 19.50 -0.89 6.46
CA MET A 281 19.62 0.40 5.76
C MET A 281 20.19 0.21 4.35
N GLY A 282 21.20 -0.66 4.18
CA GLY A 282 21.75 -0.97 2.86
C GLY A 282 20.71 -1.62 1.93
N ALA A 283 19.95 -2.60 2.44
CA ALA A 283 18.89 -3.24 1.68
C ALA A 283 17.74 -2.26 1.33
N ALA A 284 17.39 -1.35 2.24
CA ALA A 284 16.38 -0.34 1.99
C ALA A 284 16.76 0.61 0.84
N ILE A 285 18.03 0.99 0.73
CA ILE A 285 18.54 1.78 -0.41
C ILE A 285 18.39 0.99 -1.72
N CYS A 286 18.71 -0.31 -1.73
CA CYS A 286 18.51 -1.16 -2.91
C CYS A 286 17.04 -1.23 -3.32
N TRP A 287 16.10 -1.42 -2.38
CA TRP A 287 14.67 -1.43 -2.67
C TRP A 287 14.14 -0.08 -3.19
N MET A 288 14.67 1.02 -2.66
CA MET A 288 14.37 2.36 -3.17
C MET A 288 14.76 2.50 -4.65
N LEU A 289 15.97 2.08 -5.00
CA LEU A 289 16.46 2.15 -6.38
C LEU A 289 15.66 1.23 -7.32
N VAL A 290 15.37 0.00 -6.90
CA VAL A 290 14.52 -0.93 -7.67
C VAL A 290 13.15 -0.30 -7.94
N TRP A 291 12.53 0.31 -6.93
CA TRP A 291 11.26 0.99 -7.11
C TRP A 291 11.34 2.17 -8.08
N LEU A 292 12.37 3.02 -7.97
CA LEU A 292 12.54 4.18 -8.84
C LEU A 292 12.77 3.80 -10.30
N VAL A 293 13.62 2.80 -10.54
CA VAL A 293 13.87 2.27 -11.90
C VAL A 293 12.58 1.71 -12.50
N TRP A 294 11.84 0.92 -11.71
CA TRP A 294 10.56 0.38 -12.16
C TRP A 294 9.53 1.48 -12.43
N LEU A 295 9.46 2.51 -11.57
CA LEU A 295 8.55 3.64 -11.77
C LEU A 295 8.88 4.40 -13.05
N ALA A 296 10.16 4.72 -13.29
CA ALA A 296 10.61 5.39 -14.51
C ALA A 296 10.24 4.57 -15.76
N TRP A 297 10.48 3.25 -15.71
CA TRP A 297 10.12 2.35 -16.79
C TRP A 297 8.61 2.31 -17.04
N LYS A 298 7.79 2.21 -16.00
CA LYS A 298 6.31 2.20 -16.14
C LYS A 298 5.78 3.49 -16.75
N LEU A 299 6.27 4.63 -16.29
CA LEU A 299 5.89 5.94 -16.83
C LEU A 299 6.25 6.05 -18.32
N ALA A 300 7.43 5.57 -18.72
CA ALA A 300 7.89 5.61 -20.11
C ALA A 300 7.15 4.61 -21.01
N ALA A 301 6.95 3.36 -20.53
CA ALA A 301 6.43 2.28 -21.35
C ALA A 301 4.90 2.32 -21.53
N LYS A 302 4.14 2.71 -20.49
CA LYS A 302 2.67 2.72 -20.55
C LYS A 302 2.08 4.03 -21.11
N GLY A 303 2.78 5.14 -20.95
CA GLY A 303 2.30 6.44 -21.47
C GLY A 303 0.86 6.74 -21.03
N ASN A 304 0.00 7.08 -21.98
CA ASN A 304 -1.41 7.39 -21.72
C ASN A 304 -2.27 6.19 -21.26
N GLY A 305 -1.76 4.96 -21.35
CA GLY A 305 -2.40 3.74 -20.84
C GLY A 305 -2.09 3.46 -19.36
N LEU A 306 -1.38 4.35 -18.66
CA LEU A 306 -1.06 4.20 -17.25
C LEU A 306 -2.31 4.40 -16.39
N LEU A 307 -2.58 3.44 -15.51
CA LEU A 307 -3.68 3.49 -14.55
C LEU A 307 -3.16 3.54 -13.11
N ALA A 308 -3.96 4.10 -12.20
CA ALA A 308 -3.61 4.18 -10.78
C ALA A 308 -3.24 2.81 -10.19
N ASP A 309 -3.91 1.73 -10.60
CA ASP A 309 -3.64 0.37 -10.13
C ASP A 309 -2.26 -0.16 -10.54
N ASP A 310 -1.72 0.28 -11.68
CA ASP A 310 -0.35 -0.04 -12.09
C ASP A 310 0.68 0.49 -11.09
N ILE A 311 0.43 1.69 -10.58
CA ILE A 311 1.30 2.35 -9.60
C ILE A 311 1.25 1.61 -8.25
N PHE A 312 0.09 1.08 -7.88
CA PHE A 312 -0.09 0.36 -6.61
C PHE A 312 0.61 -1.00 -6.55
N THR A 313 0.98 -1.60 -7.68
CA THR A 313 1.63 -2.92 -7.71
C THR A 313 2.92 -2.99 -6.91
N LEU A 314 3.69 -1.91 -6.80
CA LEU A 314 4.92 -1.85 -6.01
C LEU A 314 4.78 -1.16 -4.64
N SER A 315 3.56 -0.98 -4.14
CA SER A 315 3.36 -0.38 -2.81
C SER A 315 4.06 -1.16 -1.69
N VAL A 316 4.11 -2.49 -1.77
CA VAL A 316 4.75 -3.33 -0.74
C VAL A 316 6.28 -3.17 -0.71
N PRO A 317 7.03 -3.31 -1.80
CA PRO A 317 8.46 -3.00 -1.82
C PRO A 317 8.78 -1.59 -1.29
N VAL A 318 7.97 -0.58 -1.63
CA VAL A 318 8.18 0.79 -1.15
C VAL A 318 7.94 0.90 0.36
N ILE A 319 6.81 0.40 0.85
CA ILE A 319 6.41 0.56 2.25
C ILE A 319 7.23 -0.35 3.16
N VAL A 320 7.39 -1.62 2.81
CA VAL A 320 8.05 -2.63 3.64
C VAL A 320 9.55 -2.67 3.35
N GLY A 321 9.93 -2.73 2.07
CA GLY A 321 11.32 -2.86 1.64
C GLY A 321 12.13 -1.58 1.83
N PHE A 322 11.58 -0.44 1.48
CA PHE A 322 12.28 0.84 1.64
C PHE A 322 11.96 1.53 2.96
N LEU A 323 10.72 2.00 3.16
CA LEU A 323 10.40 2.92 4.27
C LEU A 323 10.54 2.29 5.65
N LEU A 324 9.83 1.19 5.92
CA LEU A 324 9.86 0.53 7.23
C LEU A 324 11.24 -0.06 7.52
N GLN A 325 11.87 -0.68 6.53
CA GLN A 325 13.19 -1.28 6.70
C GLN A 325 14.26 -0.23 7.01
N LEU A 326 14.27 0.91 6.30
CA LEU A 326 15.18 2.03 6.59
C LEU A 326 14.95 2.60 7.99
N LEU A 327 13.68 2.87 8.32
CA LEU A 327 13.32 3.44 9.61
C LEU A 327 13.70 2.53 10.77
N ILE A 328 13.37 1.24 10.69
CA ILE A 328 13.69 0.24 11.72
C ILE A 328 15.21 0.09 11.85
N GLY A 329 15.94 0.11 10.74
CA GLY A 329 17.41 0.11 10.74
C GLY A 329 17.98 1.32 11.47
N ALA A 330 17.55 2.52 11.08
CA ALA A 330 17.99 3.76 11.72
C ALA A 330 17.63 3.81 13.20
N MET A 331 16.40 3.46 13.58
CA MET A 331 15.94 3.44 14.97
C MET A 331 16.70 2.40 15.80
N SER A 332 17.06 1.25 15.24
CA SER A 332 17.87 0.23 15.92
C SER A 332 19.26 0.73 16.32
N TYR A 333 19.80 1.70 15.56
CA TYR A 333 21.06 2.37 15.88
C TYR A 333 20.86 3.54 16.84
N LEU A 334 19.86 4.40 16.56
CA LEU A 334 19.70 5.67 17.26
C LEU A 334 19.11 5.52 18.67
N MET A 335 18.18 4.58 18.91
CA MET A 335 17.53 4.43 20.21
C MET A 335 18.51 4.11 21.34
N PRO A 336 19.43 3.15 21.23
CA PRO A 336 20.45 2.92 22.24
C PRO A 336 21.34 4.14 22.52
N MET A 337 21.69 4.91 21.49
CA MET A 337 22.49 6.13 21.62
C MET A 337 21.78 7.24 22.40
N VAL A 338 20.49 7.44 22.12
CA VAL A 338 19.66 8.45 22.80
C VAL A 338 19.35 8.07 24.25
N MET A 339 19.21 6.77 24.56
CA MET A 339 19.08 6.33 25.96
C MET A 339 20.31 6.68 26.79
N GLY A 340 21.50 6.65 26.20
CA GLY A 340 22.74 7.11 26.80
C GLY A 340 23.19 6.23 27.97
N GLY A 341 23.79 6.82 28.97
CA GLY A 341 24.29 6.11 30.15
C GLY A 341 25.77 5.67 30.05
N GLY A 342 26.47 6.08 28.99
CA GLY A 342 27.89 5.80 28.75
C GLY A 342 28.17 4.52 27.98
N PRO A 343 29.44 4.27 27.61
CA PRO A 343 29.82 3.21 26.66
C PRO A 343 29.38 1.80 27.06
N LYS A 344 29.39 1.47 28.35
CA LYS A 344 29.00 0.17 28.90
C LYS A 344 27.50 -0.12 28.63
N ILE A 345 26.63 0.87 28.92
CA ILE A 345 25.18 0.72 28.75
C ILE A 345 24.82 0.68 27.26
N VAL A 346 25.41 1.60 26.45
CA VAL A 346 25.19 1.61 24.99
C VAL A 346 25.62 0.29 24.35
N ARG A 347 26.73 -0.31 24.77
CA ARG A 347 27.19 -1.61 24.27
C ARG A 347 26.24 -2.74 24.62
N ALA A 348 25.77 -2.78 25.86
CA ALA A 348 24.80 -3.80 26.32
C ALA A 348 23.44 -3.68 25.59
N THR A 349 22.95 -2.47 25.39
CA THR A 349 21.69 -2.20 24.67
C THR A 349 21.80 -2.48 23.18
N ASN A 350 22.90 -2.13 22.51
CA ASN A 350 23.17 -2.49 21.13
C ASN A 350 23.19 -4.00 20.93
N ALA A 351 23.81 -4.76 21.85
CA ALA A 351 23.83 -6.22 21.75
C ALA A 351 22.42 -6.85 21.73
N LYS A 352 21.44 -6.25 22.43
CA LYS A 352 20.04 -6.71 22.40
C LYS A 352 19.32 -6.27 21.11
N MET A 353 19.52 -5.03 20.67
CA MET A 353 18.90 -4.52 19.46
C MET A 353 19.37 -5.23 18.18
N HIS A 354 20.66 -5.59 18.13
CA HIS A 354 21.28 -6.19 16.94
C HIS A 354 21.26 -7.74 16.97
N ALA A 355 20.65 -8.35 18.00
CA ALA A 355 20.57 -9.81 18.11
C ALA A 355 19.93 -10.42 16.86
N PHE A 356 20.54 -11.51 16.35
CA PHE A 356 20.11 -12.20 15.12
C PHE A 356 19.99 -11.31 13.88
N GLY A 357 20.77 -10.22 13.80
CA GLY A 357 20.63 -9.18 12.80
C GLY A 357 20.65 -9.68 11.36
N ALA A 358 21.60 -10.57 11.01
CA ALA A 358 21.70 -11.14 9.67
C ALA A 358 20.47 -12.00 9.32
N LEU A 359 20.03 -12.87 10.23
CA LEU A 359 18.85 -13.72 10.05
C LEU A 359 17.60 -12.86 9.77
N ARG A 360 17.37 -11.86 10.63
CA ARG A 360 16.22 -10.95 10.52
C ARG A 360 16.21 -10.20 9.16
N ALA A 361 17.36 -9.64 8.78
CA ALA A 361 17.51 -8.93 7.52
C ALA A 361 17.30 -9.87 6.30
N THR A 362 17.86 -11.09 6.35
CA THR A 362 17.71 -12.06 5.25
C THR A 362 16.26 -12.52 5.11
N ILE A 363 15.57 -12.87 6.20
CA ILE A 363 14.15 -13.26 6.17
C ILE A 363 13.29 -12.14 5.58
N THR A 364 13.51 -10.87 5.99
CA THR A 364 12.79 -9.71 5.45
C THR A 364 12.97 -9.58 3.94
N ASN A 365 14.22 -9.59 3.49
CA ASN A 365 14.52 -9.32 2.07
C ASN A 365 14.19 -10.51 1.16
N ALA A 366 14.43 -11.73 1.62
CA ALA A 366 14.02 -12.93 0.89
C ALA A 366 12.50 -13.03 0.78
N GLY A 367 11.76 -12.68 1.84
CA GLY A 367 10.30 -12.59 1.80
C GLY A 367 9.79 -11.56 0.78
N LEU A 368 10.44 -10.39 0.68
CA LEU A 368 10.12 -9.37 -0.32
C LEU A 368 10.44 -9.83 -1.75
N VAL A 369 11.57 -10.49 -1.96
CA VAL A 369 11.94 -11.06 -3.26
C VAL A 369 10.91 -12.13 -3.68
N LEU A 370 10.53 -13.03 -2.77
CA LEU A 370 9.47 -14.01 -3.02
C LEU A 370 8.15 -13.31 -3.37
N TRP A 371 7.79 -12.24 -2.67
CA TRP A 371 6.56 -11.49 -2.95
C TRP A 371 6.58 -10.85 -4.34
N VAL A 372 7.71 -10.32 -4.79
CA VAL A 372 7.86 -9.66 -6.11
C VAL A 372 7.85 -10.70 -7.24
N LEU A 373 8.57 -11.81 -7.07
CA LEU A 373 8.78 -12.82 -8.11
C LEU A 373 7.66 -13.89 -8.15
N ALA A 374 6.82 -13.98 -7.11
CA ALA A 374 5.80 -15.02 -7.04
C ALA A 374 4.70 -14.83 -8.08
N MET A 375 4.45 -15.87 -8.85
CA MET A 375 3.29 -15.96 -9.75
C MET A 375 2.03 -16.44 -9.02
N GLY A 376 2.17 -17.28 -7.99
CA GLY A 376 1.06 -17.82 -7.21
C GLY A 376 0.68 -16.96 -6.00
N SER A 377 -0.57 -17.08 -5.56
CA SER A 377 -1.12 -16.28 -4.46
C SER A 377 -0.57 -16.71 -3.10
N TRP A 378 -0.34 -17.99 -2.86
CA TRP A 378 0.19 -18.51 -1.60
C TRP A 378 1.65 -18.17 -1.42
N THR A 379 2.48 -18.34 -2.45
CA THR A 379 3.89 -17.95 -2.41
C THR A 379 4.04 -16.46 -2.10
N ARG A 380 3.18 -15.62 -2.69
CA ARG A 380 3.14 -14.17 -2.42
C ARG A 380 2.74 -13.85 -0.98
N ARG A 381 1.71 -14.54 -0.42
CA ARG A 381 1.29 -14.36 0.98
C ARG A 381 2.38 -14.78 1.96
N ILE A 382 3.02 -15.93 1.72
CA ILE A 382 4.13 -16.43 2.55
C ILE A 382 5.30 -15.45 2.52
N GLY A 383 5.68 -14.93 1.35
CA GLY A 383 6.71 -13.91 1.20
C GLY A 383 6.41 -12.65 2.01
N MET A 384 5.16 -12.17 1.99
CA MET A 384 4.72 -11.02 2.79
C MET A 384 4.84 -11.30 4.29
N VAL A 385 4.34 -12.45 4.76
CA VAL A 385 4.39 -12.85 6.17
C VAL A 385 5.85 -12.92 6.65
N MET A 386 6.75 -13.50 5.87
CA MET A 386 8.19 -13.53 6.19
C MET A 386 8.76 -12.12 6.33
N ALA A 387 8.48 -11.22 5.37
CA ALA A 387 9.00 -9.86 5.39
C ALA A 387 8.50 -9.11 6.63
N VAL A 388 7.22 -9.22 6.95
CA VAL A 388 6.61 -8.59 8.13
C VAL A 388 7.16 -9.16 9.43
N ILE A 389 7.29 -10.48 9.56
CA ILE A 389 7.87 -11.13 10.75
C ILE A 389 9.29 -10.65 10.98
N GLY A 390 10.13 -10.63 9.94
CA GLY A 390 11.51 -10.15 10.04
C GLY A 390 11.60 -8.73 10.62
N LEU A 391 10.75 -7.80 10.18
CA LEU A 391 10.68 -6.45 10.70
C LEU A 391 10.02 -6.35 12.09
N ALA A 392 8.95 -7.11 12.34
CA ALA A 392 8.23 -7.10 13.63
C ALA A 392 9.08 -7.52 14.81
N THR A 393 10.16 -8.31 14.58
CA THR A 393 11.17 -8.64 15.60
C THR A 393 11.83 -7.40 16.22
N PHE A 394 11.71 -6.22 15.58
CA PHE A 394 12.15 -4.94 16.17
C PHE A 394 11.47 -4.64 17.51
N LEU A 395 10.18 -4.98 17.67
CA LEU A 395 9.44 -4.70 18.89
C LEU A 395 9.96 -5.49 20.10
N PRO A 396 10.09 -6.83 20.07
CA PRO A 396 10.68 -7.58 21.18
C PRO A 396 12.14 -7.18 21.42
N ALA A 397 12.93 -6.85 20.38
CA ALA A 397 14.29 -6.35 20.57
C ALA A 397 14.31 -5.01 21.32
N THR A 398 13.38 -4.09 21.00
CA THR A 398 13.22 -2.82 21.72
C THR A 398 12.84 -3.06 23.19
N VAL A 399 11.92 -3.96 23.48
CA VAL A 399 11.56 -4.31 24.86
C VAL A 399 12.77 -4.89 25.61
N ALA A 400 13.52 -5.80 25.00
CA ALA A 400 14.73 -6.38 25.59
C ALA A 400 15.80 -5.31 25.86
N MET A 401 15.99 -4.35 24.93
CA MET A 401 16.87 -3.21 25.08
C MET A 401 16.46 -2.35 26.29
N VAL A 402 15.17 -1.97 26.38
CA VAL A 402 14.66 -1.13 27.48
C VAL A 402 14.80 -1.86 28.83
N ARG A 403 14.46 -3.15 28.89
CA ARG A 403 14.63 -3.98 30.11
C ARG A 403 16.09 -4.05 30.55
N THR A 404 17.04 -4.03 29.63
CA THR A 404 18.48 -3.99 29.93
C THR A 404 18.94 -2.60 30.38
N ALA A 405 18.47 -1.53 29.71
CA ALA A 405 18.91 -0.18 29.95
C ALA A 405 18.43 0.40 31.30
N VAL A 406 17.17 0.18 31.67
CA VAL A 406 16.54 0.82 32.83
C VAL A 406 17.23 0.50 34.15
N PRO A 407 17.52 -0.77 34.50
CA PRO A 407 18.26 -1.11 35.73
C PRO A 407 19.66 -0.49 35.75
N MET A 408 20.39 -0.59 34.63
CA MET A 408 21.76 -0.07 34.53
C MET A 408 21.82 1.47 34.68
N LEU A 409 20.81 2.18 34.13
CA LEU A 409 20.69 3.64 34.28
C LEU A 409 20.34 4.05 35.71
N LYS A 410 19.47 3.29 36.40
CA LYS A 410 19.13 3.51 37.81
C LYS A 410 20.38 3.32 38.72
N GLU A 411 21.10 2.21 38.49
CA GLU A 411 22.32 1.92 39.26
C GLU A 411 23.38 2.99 39.06
N ARG A 412 23.65 3.42 37.83
CA ARG A 412 24.55 4.54 37.55
C ARG A 412 24.09 5.83 38.24
N GLY A 413 22.79 6.13 38.24
CA GLY A 413 22.23 7.28 38.94
C GLY A 413 22.51 7.24 40.44
N ARG A 414 22.37 6.04 41.07
CA ARG A 414 22.70 5.84 42.49
C ARG A 414 24.20 6.07 42.77
N GLN A 415 25.08 5.50 41.92
CA GLN A 415 26.53 5.68 42.04
C GLN A 415 26.96 7.14 41.92
N MET A 416 26.38 7.88 40.95
CA MET A 416 26.66 9.33 40.81
C MET A 416 26.11 10.14 41.97
N ALA A 417 24.99 9.76 42.57
CA ALA A 417 24.44 10.42 43.74
C ALA A 417 25.32 10.17 44.99
N ALA A 418 25.77 8.92 45.18
CA ALA A 418 26.67 8.57 46.27
C ALA A 418 28.03 9.30 46.16
N GLN A 419 28.62 9.37 44.97
CA GLN A 419 29.84 10.14 44.72
C GLN A 419 29.66 11.64 45.01
N LYS A 420 28.48 12.22 44.71
CA LYS A 420 28.19 13.61 44.99
C LYS A 420 27.99 13.92 46.48
N VAL A 421 27.52 12.94 47.26
CA VAL A 421 27.43 13.04 48.71
C VAL A 421 28.84 12.95 49.32
N ALA A 422 29.62 11.96 48.89
CA ALA A 422 30.99 11.77 49.37
C ALA A 422 31.91 12.99 49.07
N SER A 423 31.73 13.63 47.89
CA SER A 423 32.46 14.85 47.54
C SER A 423 32.02 16.10 48.33
N LYS A 424 30.78 16.12 48.85
CA LYS A 424 30.30 17.18 49.74
C LYS A 424 30.74 17.01 51.21
N GLU A 425 30.89 15.77 51.64
CA GLU A 425 31.40 15.46 53.00
C GLU A 425 32.91 15.66 53.10
N GLY A 426 33.67 15.55 51.98
CA GLY A 426 35.11 15.88 51.92
C GLY A 426 35.45 17.36 51.88
N ASP A 427 34.46 18.23 51.70
CA ASP A 427 34.63 19.71 51.59
C ASP A 427 34.16 20.44 52.88
N ASN A 428 34.15 19.76 54.04
CA ASN A 428 33.79 20.36 55.29
C ASN A 428 35.06 21.02 55.92
N PRO A 429 35.12 22.35 56.13
CA PRO A 429 36.35 23.08 56.54
C PRO A 429 36.82 22.80 57.95
N ASP A 430 36.16 21.94 58.74
CA ASP A 430 36.36 21.88 60.22
C ASP A 430 37.05 20.58 60.74
N SER A 431 37.80 19.84 59.89
CA SER A 431 38.63 18.76 60.38
C SER A 431 40.11 19.16 60.37
N GLY A 432 40.60 19.36 61.58
CA GLY A 432 41.91 19.88 61.95
C GLY A 432 43.15 19.28 61.32
N LYS A 433 44.15 20.06 61.25
CA LYS A 433 45.56 19.89 60.87
C LYS A 433 46.08 18.43 61.07
N GLY A 434 46.34 17.76 59.92
CA GLY A 434 47.24 16.60 59.86
C GLY A 434 48.35 16.90 58.83
N PRO A 435 49.53 16.26 58.87
CA PRO A 435 50.74 16.73 58.18
C PRO A 435 50.65 16.57 56.66
N THR A 436 51.17 17.59 56.00
CA THR A 436 51.30 17.79 54.57
C THR A 436 52.06 16.66 53.90
N PRO A 437 51.51 15.95 52.93
CA PRO A 437 52.32 15.16 52.00
C PRO A 437 52.84 16.06 50.87
N THR A 438 54.15 16.10 50.73
CA THR A 438 54.92 16.70 49.64
C THR A 438 54.41 16.16 48.28
N VAL A 439 53.86 17.06 47.49
CA VAL A 439 53.48 16.78 46.08
C VAL A 439 54.70 17.03 45.21
N PRO A 440 55.16 16.12 44.36
CA PRO A 440 56.12 16.43 43.31
C PRO A 440 55.47 17.38 42.30
N SER A 441 56.12 18.50 42.06
CA SER A 441 55.77 19.48 41.06
C SER A 441 56.01 18.90 39.64
N ASP A 442 54.95 18.47 38.97
CA ASP A 442 54.98 18.31 37.51
C ASP A 442 53.92 19.24 36.88
N ARG A 443 54.36 20.49 36.71
CA ARG A 443 53.67 21.50 35.91
C ARG A 443 54.12 21.31 34.44
N SER A 444 53.44 20.47 33.68
CA SER A 444 53.39 20.61 32.22
C SER A 444 52.39 19.64 31.61
N ALA A 445 51.12 20.00 31.57
CA ALA A 445 50.14 19.44 30.65
C ALA A 445 48.84 20.26 30.67
N VAL A 446 48.92 21.51 30.21
CA VAL A 446 47.72 22.24 29.72
C VAL A 446 48.05 22.63 28.29
N ALA A 447 47.37 22.04 27.39
CA ALA A 447 47.14 22.32 25.97
C ALA A 447 47.44 21.11 25.11
N GLY A 448 46.46 20.47 24.64
CA GLY A 448 46.58 19.43 23.65
C GLY A 448 45.50 18.36 23.80
N THR A 449 44.29 18.64 23.33
CA THR A 449 43.34 17.60 22.96
C THR A 449 43.95 16.84 21.78
N THR A 450 45.02 16.10 22.03
CA THR A 450 45.47 15.04 21.13
C THR A 450 44.37 13.96 21.11
N SER A 451 43.69 13.89 19.99
CA SER A 451 43.01 12.69 19.58
C SER A 451 43.96 11.51 19.77
N GLN A 452 43.79 10.74 20.88
CA GLN A 452 44.33 9.39 20.90
C GLN A 452 43.82 8.67 19.68
N SER A 453 44.71 8.47 18.70
CA SER A 453 44.57 7.49 17.66
C SER A 453 44.42 6.14 18.36
N VAL A 454 43.19 5.73 18.57
CA VAL A 454 42.90 4.33 18.86
C VAL A 454 43.43 3.56 17.67
N GLU A 455 44.54 2.86 17.84
CA GLU A 455 44.99 1.86 16.88
C GLU A 455 43.77 1.01 16.47
N PRO A 456 43.57 0.80 15.17
CA PRO A 456 42.48 -0.07 14.72
C PRO A 456 42.75 -1.45 15.29
N ALA A 457 41.90 -1.91 16.18
CA ALA A 457 41.91 -3.29 16.63
C ALA A 457 41.93 -4.19 15.39
N PRO A 458 42.74 -5.28 15.37
CA PRO A 458 42.86 -6.17 14.22
C PRO A 458 41.47 -6.60 13.76
N THR A 459 41.25 -6.52 12.46
CA THR A 459 40.00 -6.90 11.80
C THR A 459 39.66 -8.34 12.16
N ALA A 460 38.75 -8.53 13.12
CA ALA A 460 38.23 -9.84 13.41
C ALA A 460 37.60 -10.41 12.13
N PRO A 461 37.81 -11.69 11.80
CA PRO A 461 37.19 -12.33 10.66
C PRO A 461 35.67 -12.17 10.70
N PRO A 462 34.94 -12.26 9.57
CA PRO A 462 33.50 -12.09 9.53
C PRO A 462 32.88 -13.02 10.60
N ASP A 463 32.02 -12.44 11.45
CA ASP A 463 31.46 -13.14 12.60
C ASP A 463 30.72 -14.38 12.09
N ARG A 464 31.21 -15.58 12.47
CA ARG A 464 30.61 -16.86 12.12
C ARG A 464 29.09 -16.88 12.38
N ARG A 465 28.62 -16.14 13.41
CA ARG A 465 27.20 -16.01 13.75
C ARG A 465 26.40 -15.25 12.70
N SER A 466 26.97 -14.22 12.09
CA SER A 466 26.31 -13.47 11.01
C SER A 466 26.18 -14.31 9.75
N PHE A 467 27.20 -15.10 9.41
CA PHE A 467 27.17 -16.02 8.27
C PHE A 467 26.12 -17.14 8.48
N VAL A 468 26.13 -17.79 9.67
CA VAL A 468 25.14 -18.82 10.01
C VAL A 468 23.72 -18.24 10.00
N GLY A 469 23.53 -17.03 10.52
CA GLY A 469 22.22 -16.36 10.51
C GLY A 469 21.71 -16.04 9.10
N ALA A 470 22.58 -15.58 8.20
CA ALA A 470 22.21 -15.32 6.81
C ALA A 470 21.85 -16.63 6.08
N PHE A 471 22.65 -17.68 6.28
CA PHE A 471 22.40 -19.00 5.68
C PHE A 471 21.10 -19.62 6.18
N ALA A 472 20.82 -19.56 7.49
CA ALA A 472 19.57 -20.02 8.08
C ALA A 472 18.36 -19.23 7.52
N GLY A 473 18.50 -17.91 7.32
CA GLY A 473 17.47 -17.08 6.69
C GLY A 473 17.19 -17.48 5.25
N LEU A 474 18.23 -17.77 4.47
CA LEU A 474 18.10 -18.23 3.09
C LEU A 474 17.45 -19.63 3.03
N ALA A 475 17.86 -20.55 3.87
CA ALA A 475 17.25 -21.89 3.98
C ALA A 475 15.75 -21.79 4.32
N THR A 476 15.38 -20.92 5.27
CA THR A 476 13.97 -20.61 5.59
C THR A 476 13.22 -20.11 4.38
N ALA A 477 13.82 -19.20 3.59
CA ALA A 477 13.20 -18.65 2.40
C ALA A 477 12.99 -19.69 1.28
N LEU A 478 13.96 -20.57 1.06
CA LEU A 478 13.85 -21.65 0.08
C LEU A 478 12.77 -22.66 0.48
N THR A 479 12.70 -23.02 1.78
CA THR A 479 11.64 -23.89 2.30
C THR A 479 10.26 -23.21 2.14
N ALA A 480 10.15 -21.94 2.47
CA ALA A 480 8.92 -21.18 2.32
C ALA A 480 8.47 -21.07 0.85
N ALA A 481 9.42 -20.87 -0.09
CA ALA A 481 9.16 -20.88 -1.52
C ALA A 481 8.63 -22.24 -2.00
N ALA A 482 9.25 -23.33 -1.57
CA ALA A 482 8.82 -24.68 -1.91
C ALA A 482 7.42 -25.01 -1.36
N VAL A 483 7.15 -24.64 -0.10
CA VAL A 483 5.82 -24.79 0.53
C VAL A 483 4.78 -23.94 -0.21
N GLY A 484 5.09 -22.67 -0.50
CA GLY A 484 4.20 -21.78 -1.22
C GLY A 484 3.88 -22.31 -2.62
N HIS A 485 4.90 -22.76 -3.35
CA HIS A 485 4.73 -23.36 -4.67
C HIS A 485 3.84 -24.61 -4.65
N ARG A 486 4.03 -25.51 -3.66
CA ARG A 486 3.15 -26.69 -3.47
C ARG A 486 1.71 -26.28 -3.13
N LEU A 487 1.53 -25.27 -2.28
CA LEU A 487 0.20 -24.75 -1.96
C LEU A 487 -0.45 -24.11 -3.18
N ASP A 488 0.30 -23.40 -4.01
CA ASP A 488 -0.19 -22.83 -5.26
C ASP A 488 -0.58 -23.92 -6.27
N GLN A 489 0.17 -25.05 -6.32
CA GLN A 489 -0.18 -26.19 -7.16
C GLN A 489 -1.42 -26.93 -6.66
N ASN A 490 -1.61 -27.02 -5.34
CA ASN A 490 -2.72 -27.71 -4.69
C ASN A 490 -3.89 -26.80 -4.33
N ALA A 491 -3.75 -25.48 -4.53
CA ALA A 491 -4.87 -24.57 -4.35
C ALA A 491 -5.98 -25.01 -5.29
N PRO A 492 -7.25 -25.10 -4.82
CA PRO A 492 -8.37 -25.23 -5.74
C PRO A 492 -8.20 -24.08 -6.74
N ARG A 493 -7.78 -24.46 -7.93
CA ARG A 493 -7.92 -23.52 -9.04
C ARG A 493 -9.42 -23.29 -9.08
N ASP A 494 -9.85 -22.02 -9.11
CA ASP A 494 -11.17 -21.63 -9.58
C ASP A 494 -11.22 -21.92 -11.12
N ASP A 495 -10.82 -23.13 -11.46
CA ASP A 495 -11.07 -23.74 -12.72
C ASP A 495 -12.55 -24.13 -12.67
N ALA A 496 -13.41 -23.18 -13.08
CA ALA A 496 -14.60 -23.61 -13.75
C ALA A 496 -14.13 -24.70 -14.71
N LYS A 497 -14.55 -25.94 -14.45
CA LYS A 497 -14.34 -27.08 -15.36
C LYS A 497 -14.98 -26.73 -16.69
N GLY A 498 -14.21 -26.01 -17.51
CA GLY A 498 -14.38 -26.10 -18.95
C GLY A 498 -14.04 -27.53 -19.38
N PRO A 499 -14.61 -28.02 -20.45
CA PRO A 499 -14.36 -29.38 -20.91
C PRO A 499 -12.85 -29.62 -21.00
N THR A 500 -12.37 -30.64 -20.32
CA THR A 500 -11.01 -31.16 -20.42
C THR A 500 -10.64 -31.22 -21.90
N ALA A 501 -9.68 -30.42 -22.32
CA ALA A 501 -9.11 -30.52 -23.66
C ALA A 501 -8.65 -31.96 -23.82
N VAL A 502 -9.27 -32.66 -24.75
CA VAL A 502 -8.78 -33.97 -25.21
C VAL A 502 -7.42 -33.64 -25.84
N VAL A 503 -6.35 -34.03 -25.17
CA VAL A 503 -4.99 -33.93 -25.72
C VAL A 503 -4.93 -34.94 -26.87
N GLY A 504 -5.30 -34.49 -28.07
CA GLY A 504 -5.01 -35.21 -29.30
C GLY A 504 -3.51 -35.18 -29.52
N ASN A 505 -2.89 -36.31 -29.83
CA ASN A 505 -1.49 -36.42 -30.21
C ASN A 505 -1.29 -35.85 -31.63
N VAL A 506 -1.40 -34.52 -31.78
CA VAL A 506 -1.16 -33.84 -33.06
C VAL A 506 0.24 -33.25 -33.01
N ALA A 507 1.10 -33.67 -33.95
CA ALA A 507 2.46 -33.14 -34.05
C ALA A 507 2.42 -31.67 -34.55
N PRO A 508 3.31 -30.79 -34.06
CA PRO A 508 3.44 -29.41 -34.56
C PRO A 508 3.72 -29.43 -36.09
N THR A 509 2.96 -28.66 -36.86
CA THR A 509 3.18 -28.51 -38.32
C THR A 509 4.38 -27.63 -38.62
N GLY A 510 4.83 -26.81 -37.69
CA GLY A 510 5.84 -25.77 -37.92
C GLY A 510 5.28 -24.51 -38.58
N HIS A 511 4.00 -24.49 -38.95
CA HIS A 511 3.34 -23.29 -39.49
C HIS A 511 2.74 -22.43 -38.38
N THR A 512 2.63 -21.13 -38.67
CA THR A 512 2.02 -20.15 -37.77
C THR A 512 0.78 -19.53 -38.41
N THR A 513 -0.34 -19.64 -37.74
CA THR A 513 -1.59 -18.97 -38.11
C THR A 513 -1.75 -17.69 -37.27
N THR A 514 -1.73 -16.51 -37.95
CA THR A 514 -1.94 -15.21 -37.28
C THR A 514 -3.34 -14.69 -37.59
N VAL A 515 -4.09 -14.28 -36.55
CA VAL A 515 -5.48 -13.82 -36.72
C VAL A 515 -5.65 -12.49 -35.97
N ALA A 516 -6.19 -11.48 -36.69
CA ALA A 516 -6.58 -10.20 -36.08
C ALA A 516 -7.96 -10.33 -35.42
N VAL A 517 -8.07 -9.88 -34.16
CA VAL A 517 -9.31 -9.92 -33.37
C VAL A 517 -9.58 -8.53 -32.80
N ILE A 518 -10.80 -8.04 -32.94
CA ILE A 518 -11.24 -6.76 -32.39
C ILE A 518 -12.14 -7.03 -31.18
N ALA A 519 -11.80 -6.41 -30.04
CA ALA A 519 -12.66 -6.35 -28.87
C ALA A 519 -13.56 -5.11 -28.98
N LYS A 520 -14.89 -5.30 -29.10
CA LYS A 520 -15.87 -4.22 -29.20
C LYS A 520 -17.26 -4.69 -28.77
N GLY A 521 -17.99 -3.87 -28.00
CA GLY A 521 -19.36 -4.17 -27.57
C GLY A 521 -19.46 -5.47 -26.77
N MET A 522 -18.52 -5.72 -25.85
CA MET A 522 -18.44 -6.94 -25.03
C MET A 522 -18.31 -8.24 -25.83
N ARG A 523 -17.72 -8.20 -27.02
CA ARG A 523 -17.49 -9.36 -27.89
C ARG A 523 -16.15 -9.26 -28.59
N TYR A 524 -15.63 -10.41 -29.02
CA TYR A 524 -14.55 -10.50 -29.99
C TYR A 524 -15.12 -10.61 -31.42
N HIS A 525 -14.46 -9.94 -32.35
CA HIS A 525 -14.80 -9.98 -33.78
C HIS A 525 -13.54 -10.32 -34.58
N PRO A 526 -13.49 -11.51 -35.24
CA PRO A 526 -14.49 -12.58 -35.21
C PRO A 526 -14.57 -13.26 -33.83
N GLY A 527 -15.77 -13.77 -33.46
CA GLY A 527 -15.98 -14.51 -32.21
C GLY A 527 -15.60 -15.99 -32.33
N THR A 528 -15.37 -16.49 -33.55
CA THR A 528 -14.87 -17.84 -33.86
C THR A 528 -13.81 -17.76 -34.94
N ILE A 529 -12.69 -18.41 -34.71
CA ILE A 529 -11.59 -18.56 -35.67
C ILE A 529 -11.35 -20.05 -35.94
N THR A 530 -10.83 -20.38 -37.12
CA THR A 530 -10.48 -21.76 -37.51
C THR A 530 -8.97 -21.83 -37.76
N VAL A 531 -8.31 -22.78 -37.12
CA VAL A 531 -6.85 -22.96 -37.15
C VAL A 531 -6.57 -24.41 -37.57
N PRO A 532 -5.61 -24.68 -38.47
CA PRO A 532 -5.20 -26.05 -38.77
C PRO A 532 -4.62 -26.74 -37.51
N ALA A 533 -4.90 -28.03 -37.36
CA ALA A 533 -4.36 -28.84 -36.28
C ALA A 533 -2.82 -28.87 -36.34
N GLY A 534 -2.15 -28.53 -35.24
CA GLY A 534 -0.70 -28.49 -35.14
C GLY A 534 -0.04 -27.14 -35.48
N ASP A 535 -0.80 -26.14 -35.95
CA ASP A 535 -0.27 -24.79 -36.17
C ASP A 535 -0.11 -24.04 -34.89
N GLN A 536 0.89 -23.16 -34.85
CA GLN A 536 1.05 -22.17 -33.80
C GLN A 536 0.08 -21.01 -34.04
N LEU A 537 -0.80 -20.71 -33.07
CA LEU A 537 -1.73 -19.59 -33.16
C LEU A 537 -1.17 -18.33 -32.52
N ILE A 538 -1.19 -17.24 -33.29
CA ILE A 538 -0.92 -15.88 -32.81
C ILE A 538 -2.18 -15.04 -33.01
N VAL A 539 -2.66 -14.37 -31.96
CA VAL A 539 -3.82 -13.48 -32.02
C VAL A 539 -3.39 -12.03 -31.80
N GLU A 540 -3.63 -11.19 -32.81
CA GLU A 540 -3.44 -9.74 -32.72
C GLU A 540 -4.75 -9.10 -32.26
N ILE A 541 -4.86 -8.82 -30.96
CA ILE A 541 -6.07 -8.22 -30.40
C ILE A 541 -5.98 -6.70 -30.35
N THR A 542 -7.04 -6.01 -30.79
CA THR A 542 -7.20 -4.55 -30.68
C THR A 542 -8.50 -4.23 -29.95
N ASN A 543 -8.43 -3.40 -28.92
CA ASN A 543 -9.61 -2.91 -28.23
C ASN A 543 -10.16 -1.65 -28.93
N LYS A 544 -11.30 -1.79 -29.61
CA LYS A 544 -12.05 -0.68 -30.24
C LYS A 544 -13.27 -0.22 -29.44
N ASP A 545 -13.43 -0.67 -28.22
CA ASP A 545 -14.46 -0.13 -27.33
C ASP A 545 -14.03 1.27 -26.84
N PRO A 546 -14.91 2.28 -26.90
CA PRO A 546 -14.52 3.65 -26.54
C PRO A 546 -14.33 3.84 -25.02
N ASN A 547 -14.99 3.04 -24.19
CA ASN A 547 -15.10 3.27 -22.74
C ASN A 547 -14.79 2.04 -21.88
N GLN A 548 -14.46 0.89 -22.49
CA GLN A 548 -14.24 -0.36 -21.76
C GLN A 548 -12.83 -0.87 -21.94
N VAL A 549 -12.29 -1.46 -20.88
CA VAL A 549 -11.02 -2.16 -20.90
C VAL A 549 -11.30 -3.64 -21.20
N HIS A 550 -10.50 -4.27 -22.07
CA HIS A 550 -10.60 -5.68 -22.39
C HIS A 550 -9.24 -6.35 -22.34
N ASP A 551 -9.22 -7.67 -22.19
CA ASP A 551 -8.07 -8.55 -22.39
C ASP A 551 -8.52 -9.83 -23.08
N LEU A 552 -7.57 -10.69 -23.43
CA LEU A 552 -7.82 -12.02 -23.97
C LEU A 552 -6.92 -13.02 -23.27
N GLN A 553 -7.49 -14.05 -22.66
CA GLN A 553 -6.78 -15.17 -22.05
C GLN A 553 -7.27 -16.48 -22.60
N PHE A 554 -6.35 -17.37 -22.95
CA PHE A 554 -6.64 -18.74 -23.39
C PHE A 554 -6.55 -19.73 -22.22
N ALA A 555 -7.17 -20.91 -22.39
CA ALA A 555 -7.18 -21.97 -21.38
C ALA A 555 -5.78 -22.50 -21.00
N ASN A 556 -4.81 -22.40 -21.90
CA ASN A 556 -3.40 -22.77 -21.66
C ASN A 556 -2.59 -21.71 -20.89
N GLY A 557 -3.22 -20.60 -20.51
CA GLY A 557 -2.59 -19.50 -19.76
C GLY A 557 -1.98 -18.40 -20.63
N ALA A 558 -1.93 -18.52 -21.95
CA ALA A 558 -1.52 -17.43 -22.84
C ALA A 558 -2.51 -16.27 -22.74
N HIS A 559 -2.03 -15.03 -22.57
CA HIS A 559 -2.89 -13.88 -22.34
C HIS A 559 -2.31 -12.57 -22.86
N SER A 560 -3.19 -11.64 -23.18
CA SER A 560 -2.82 -10.23 -23.41
C SER A 560 -2.73 -9.44 -22.08
N PRO A 561 -2.02 -8.32 -22.03
CA PRO A 561 -2.26 -7.33 -21.01
C PRO A 561 -3.70 -6.78 -21.11
N ARG A 562 -4.17 -6.09 -20.07
CA ARG A 562 -5.42 -5.32 -20.13
C ARG A 562 -5.28 -4.16 -21.10
N LEU A 563 -6.13 -4.15 -22.13
CA LEU A 563 -6.10 -3.17 -23.22
C LEU A 563 -7.07 -2.03 -22.94
N ALA A 564 -6.54 -0.84 -22.76
CA ALA A 564 -7.36 0.38 -22.75
C ALA A 564 -8.02 0.64 -24.13
N PRO A 565 -9.04 1.50 -24.23
CA PRO A 565 -9.60 1.91 -25.51
C PRO A 565 -8.52 2.33 -26.51
N GLY A 566 -8.54 1.74 -27.72
CA GLY A 566 -7.56 1.96 -28.77
C GLY A 566 -6.24 1.17 -28.64
N ALA A 567 -5.99 0.50 -27.52
CA ALA A 567 -4.77 -0.28 -27.35
C ALA A 567 -4.85 -1.64 -28.08
N HIS A 568 -3.69 -2.18 -28.45
CA HIS A 568 -3.53 -3.47 -29.10
C HIS A 568 -2.43 -4.30 -28.43
N ALA A 569 -2.48 -5.62 -28.61
CA ALA A 569 -1.46 -6.56 -28.16
C ALA A 569 -1.45 -7.81 -29.02
N THR A 570 -0.34 -8.54 -29.00
CA THR A 570 -0.20 -9.85 -29.59
C THR A 570 -0.23 -10.93 -28.50
N VAL A 571 -1.00 -12.00 -28.71
CA VAL A 571 -1.09 -13.15 -27.82
C VAL A 571 -0.60 -14.39 -28.56
N GLU A 572 0.48 -14.97 -28.11
CA GLU A 572 0.99 -16.25 -28.60
C GLU A 572 0.24 -17.37 -27.88
N ALA A 573 -0.80 -17.90 -28.52
CA ALA A 573 -1.65 -18.93 -27.94
C ALA A 573 -1.03 -20.35 -27.99
N GLY A 574 0.14 -20.48 -28.63
CA GLY A 574 0.86 -21.75 -28.75
C GLY A 574 0.30 -22.67 -29.81
N VAL A 575 0.75 -23.94 -29.84
CA VAL A 575 0.33 -24.94 -30.82
C VAL A 575 -1.08 -25.43 -30.52
N ILE A 576 -1.98 -25.37 -31.53
CA ILE A 576 -3.37 -25.74 -31.40
C ILE A 576 -3.54 -27.23 -31.77
N THR A 577 -3.73 -28.05 -30.74
CA THR A 577 -3.90 -29.51 -30.90
C THR A 577 -5.37 -29.98 -30.87
N GLY A 578 -6.30 -29.09 -30.58
CA GLY A 578 -7.74 -29.34 -30.50
C GLY A 578 -8.54 -28.06 -30.29
N PRO A 579 -9.87 -28.12 -30.37
CA PRO A 579 -10.72 -26.95 -30.12
C PRO A 579 -10.42 -26.33 -28.75
N THR A 580 -10.28 -25.00 -28.69
CA THR A 580 -10.01 -24.26 -27.46
C THR A 580 -10.78 -22.95 -27.45
N GLU A 581 -10.85 -22.32 -26.29
CA GLU A 581 -11.46 -20.99 -26.16
C GLU A 581 -10.52 -19.99 -25.48
N GLY A 582 -10.63 -18.72 -25.91
CA GLY A 582 -10.10 -17.57 -25.22
C GLY A 582 -11.23 -16.70 -24.69
N TRP A 583 -11.04 -16.01 -23.59
CA TRP A 583 -12.05 -15.14 -22.99
C TRP A 583 -11.44 -13.89 -22.35
N CYS A 584 -12.28 -12.86 -22.15
CA CYS A 584 -11.90 -11.69 -21.37
C CYS A 584 -11.94 -12.00 -19.87
N THR A 585 -10.85 -11.67 -19.14
CA THR A 585 -10.74 -11.95 -17.69
C THR A 585 -11.37 -10.88 -16.82
N ILE A 586 -11.83 -9.78 -17.42
CA ILE A 586 -12.53 -8.72 -16.69
C ILE A 586 -13.86 -9.29 -16.17
N VAL A 587 -14.10 -9.03 -14.88
CA VAL A 587 -15.25 -9.60 -14.16
C VAL A 587 -16.55 -9.35 -14.91
N GLY A 588 -17.27 -10.43 -15.22
CA GLY A 588 -18.53 -10.39 -15.94
C GLY A 588 -18.42 -10.48 -17.47
N HIS A 589 -17.28 -10.15 -18.11
CA HIS A 589 -17.18 -10.09 -19.57
C HIS A 589 -17.32 -11.47 -20.23
N LYS A 590 -16.68 -12.51 -19.66
CA LYS A 590 -16.85 -13.89 -20.16
C LYS A 590 -18.32 -14.35 -20.13
N SER A 591 -19.01 -14.09 -19.02
CA SER A 591 -20.41 -14.45 -18.85
C SER A 591 -21.39 -13.64 -19.71
N MET A 592 -20.97 -12.46 -20.17
CA MET A 592 -21.69 -11.67 -21.17
C MET A 592 -21.42 -12.13 -22.61
N GLY A 593 -20.67 -13.22 -22.79
CA GLY A 593 -20.37 -13.80 -24.10
C GLY A 593 -19.10 -13.26 -24.77
N MET A 594 -18.20 -12.61 -24.00
CA MET A 594 -16.90 -12.17 -24.53
C MET A 594 -15.91 -13.33 -24.57
N VAL A 595 -16.16 -14.26 -25.50
CA VAL A 595 -15.42 -15.49 -25.74
C VAL A 595 -14.97 -15.54 -27.19
N LEU A 596 -13.74 -16.00 -27.42
CA LEU A 596 -13.17 -16.32 -28.74
C LEU A 596 -13.06 -17.85 -28.87
N ASN A 597 -13.85 -18.44 -29.76
CA ASN A 597 -13.81 -19.88 -30.02
C ASN A 597 -12.77 -20.20 -31.08
N VAL A 598 -11.89 -21.17 -30.81
CA VAL A 598 -10.90 -21.68 -31.75
C VAL A 598 -11.34 -23.07 -32.18
N LYS A 599 -11.69 -23.21 -33.45
CA LYS A 599 -12.00 -24.50 -34.11
C LYS A 599 -10.76 -25.02 -34.82
N VAL A 600 -10.64 -26.34 -34.92
CA VAL A 600 -9.54 -27.00 -35.62
C VAL A 600 -10.06 -27.63 -36.90
N ASN A 601 -9.38 -27.38 -38.03
CA ASN A 601 -9.66 -28.11 -39.26
C ASN A 601 -8.95 -29.48 -39.22
N ASP A 602 -9.70 -30.57 -39.21
CA ASP A 602 -9.16 -31.90 -39.43
C ASP A 602 -8.78 -32.08 -40.90
N MET A 603 -7.52 -32.37 -41.17
CA MET A 603 -6.99 -32.77 -42.48
C MET A 603 -7.17 -34.27 -42.69
N SER A 604 -8.23 -34.89 -42.25
CA SER A 604 -8.60 -36.27 -42.64
C SER A 604 -9.94 -36.23 -43.33
N GLY A 605 -9.87 -36.26 -44.67
CA GLY A 605 -11.05 -36.40 -45.52
C GLY A 605 -11.72 -37.75 -45.26
N THR A 606 -12.91 -37.70 -44.72
CA THR A 606 -14.02 -38.61 -45.03
C THR A 606 -15.27 -37.79 -44.94
N ASP A 607 -15.79 -37.45 -46.10
CA ASP A 607 -17.13 -36.90 -46.27
C ASP A 607 -18.14 -37.84 -45.59
N ASN A 608 -18.79 -37.36 -44.56
CA ASN A 608 -20.06 -37.87 -44.10
C ASN A 608 -21.08 -36.73 -44.24
N PRO A 609 -21.97 -36.78 -45.24
CA PRO A 609 -22.86 -35.69 -45.57
C PRO A 609 -24.17 -35.83 -44.80
N ASP A 610 -24.21 -35.73 -43.48
CA ASP A 610 -25.48 -35.61 -42.75
C ASP A 610 -25.27 -35.10 -41.31
N HIS A 611 -24.77 -33.88 -41.18
CA HIS A 611 -25.10 -32.99 -40.09
C HIS A 611 -25.04 -31.56 -40.60
N HIS A 612 -26.11 -31.18 -41.33
CA HIS A 612 -26.46 -29.78 -41.50
C HIS A 612 -26.75 -29.20 -40.13
N SER A 613 -25.72 -28.66 -39.45
CA SER A 613 -25.91 -27.65 -38.42
C SER A 613 -26.45 -26.44 -39.19
N GLU A 614 -27.75 -26.24 -39.20
CA GLU A 614 -28.32 -24.97 -39.63
C GLU A 614 -27.54 -23.82 -38.96
N PRO A 615 -27.24 -22.73 -39.68
CA PRO A 615 -26.64 -21.56 -39.09
C PRO A 615 -27.58 -21.08 -37.97
N VAL A 616 -27.13 -21.17 -36.73
CA VAL A 616 -27.85 -20.64 -35.57
C VAL A 616 -28.22 -19.19 -35.89
N ASN A 617 -29.49 -18.97 -36.18
CA ASN A 617 -30.02 -17.65 -36.49
C ASN A 617 -29.94 -16.78 -35.22
N PRO A 618 -29.05 -15.79 -35.12
CA PRO A 618 -28.82 -15.06 -33.87
C PRO A 618 -29.95 -14.09 -33.52
N ARG A 619 -31.08 -14.17 -34.20
CA ARG A 619 -32.28 -13.34 -33.97
C ARG A 619 -33.52 -14.18 -33.92
N ARG A 620 -33.71 -14.94 -32.86
CA ARG A 620 -35.05 -15.44 -32.55
C ARG A 620 -35.90 -14.18 -32.30
N LYS A 621 -36.77 -13.85 -33.25
CA LYS A 621 -37.75 -12.76 -33.07
C LYS A 621 -38.72 -13.21 -31.99
N ILE A 622 -38.63 -12.61 -30.81
CA ILE A 622 -39.66 -12.80 -29.79
C ILE A 622 -40.97 -12.29 -30.34
N ASP A 623 -41.97 -13.14 -30.39
CA ASP A 623 -43.32 -12.77 -30.81
C ASP A 623 -44.14 -12.37 -29.59
N LEU A 624 -44.17 -11.07 -29.34
CA LEU A 624 -44.94 -10.51 -28.23
C LEU A 624 -46.46 -10.47 -28.47
N THR A 625 -46.94 -10.92 -29.64
CA THR A 625 -48.38 -11.00 -29.95
C THR A 625 -48.99 -12.30 -29.45
N LYS A 626 -48.21 -13.30 -29.12
CA LYS A 626 -48.68 -14.55 -28.53
C LYS A 626 -49.10 -14.35 -27.08
N ALA A 627 -50.05 -15.17 -26.63
CA ALA A 627 -50.44 -15.19 -25.23
C ALA A 627 -49.30 -15.75 -24.37
N PRO A 628 -49.06 -15.17 -23.16
CA PRO A 628 -48.12 -15.74 -22.23
C PRO A 628 -48.53 -17.14 -21.76
N GLY A 629 -47.56 -17.92 -21.31
CA GLY A 629 -47.74 -19.26 -20.79
C GLY A 629 -48.67 -19.29 -19.57
N LYS A 630 -49.28 -20.45 -19.29
CA LYS A 630 -50.24 -20.63 -18.19
C LYS A 630 -49.64 -20.32 -16.82
N GLY A 631 -48.31 -20.30 -16.65
CA GLY A 631 -47.61 -20.00 -15.43
C GLY A 631 -47.19 -18.54 -15.29
N PHE A 632 -47.35 -17.72 -16.32
CA PHE A 632 -46.98 -16.33 -16.33
C PHE A 632 -47.80 -15.53 -15.31
N LYS A 633 -47.15 -14.79 -14.42
CA LYS A 633 -47.77 -13.90 -13.44
C LYS A 633 -47.42 -12.47 -13.79
N THR A 634 -48.44 -11.67 -14.11
CA THR A 634 -48.26 -10.22 -14.27
C THR A 634 -47.78 -9.60 -12.98
N ARG A 635 -46.91 -8.59 -13.13
CA ARG A 635 -46.51 -7.78 -12.00
C ARG A 635 -47.40 -6.55 -11.90
N ASP A 636 -47.95 -6.33 -10.71
CA ASP A 636 -48.65 -5.08 -10.41
C ASP A 636 -47.61 -3.96 -10.27
N ALA A 637 -47.77 -2.88 -11.04
CA ALA A 637 -46.90 -1.73 -11.01
C ALA A 637 -47.33 -0.73 -9.90
N VAL A 638 -48.46 -0.88 -9.27
CA VAL A 638 -48.92 -0.04 -8.18
C VAL A 638 -47.96 -0.16 -7.00
N LEU A 639 -47.51 0.99 -6.47
CA LEU A 639 -46.66 1.01 -5.26
C LEU A 639 -47.37 0.28 -4.12
N PRO A 640 -46.76 -0.74 -3.49
CA PRO A 640 -47.33 -1.42 -2.36
C PRO A 640 -47.72 -0.43 -1.25
N PRO A 641 -48.85 -0.65 -0.53
CA PRO A 641 -49.23 0.24 0.54
C PRO A 641 -48.14 0.30 1.61
N LEU A 642 -48.04 1.47 2.24
CA LEU A 642 -47.03 1.70 3.26
C LEU A 642 -47.34 0.82 4.48
N PRO A 643 -46.40 -0.05 4.91
CA PRO A 643 -46.66 -0.94 6.04
C PRO A 643 -46.96 -0.19 7.34
N ALA A 644 -47.78 -0.76 8.21
CA ALA A 644 -48.01 -0.23 9.55
C ALA A 644 -46.77 -0.39 10.44
N GLY A 645 -46.52 0.57 11.31
CA GLY A 645 -45.40 0.55 12.24
C GLY A 645 -44.12 1.17 11.67
N ARG A 646 -43.08 1.12 12.48
CA ARG A 646 -41.75 1.75 12.18
C ARG A 646 -40.62 0.72 12.09
N VAL A 647 -40.92 -0.56 12.28
CA VAL A 647 -39.99 -1.67 12.16
C VAL A 647 -40.54 -2.64 11.12
N HIS A 648 -39.80 -2.83 10.04
CA HIS A 648 -40.20 -3.70 8.92
C HIS A 648 -39.30 -4.92 8.90
N THR A 649 -39.91 -6.11 9.08
CA THR A 649 -39.19 -7.39 8.96
C THR A 649 -39.49 -8.00 7.60
N ILE A 650 -38.45 -8.29 6.81
CA ILE A 650 -38.56 -8.82 5.45
C ILE A 650 -37.65 -10.05 5.34
N THR A 651 -38.19 -11.14 4.81
CA THR A 651 -37.39 -12.32 4.43
C THR A 651 -37.18 -12.31 2.92
N LEU A 652 -35.92 -12.35 2.49
CA LEU A 652 -35.53 -12.51 1.11
C LEU A 652 -34.81 -13.86 0.93
N THR A 653 -35.43 -14.75 0.18
CA THR A 653 -34.88 -16.06 -0.15
C THR A 653 -34.26 -16.01 -1.52
N THR A 654 -32.98 -16.36 -1.64
CA THR A 654 -32.35 -16.51 -2.95
C THR A 654 -32.59 -17.93 -3.47
N GLU A 655 -33.00 -18.03 -4.72
CA GLU A 655 -33.26 -19.31 -5.37
C GLU A 655 -33.09 -19.23 -6.89
N ASP A 656 -32.68 -20.35 -7.48
CA ASP A 656 -32.61 -20.50 -8.93
C ASP A 656 -33.97 -20.92 -9.44
N SER A 657 -34.51 -20.24 -10.47
CA SER A 657 -35.83 -20.52 -11.00
C SER A 657 -35.93 -20.26 -12.50
N VAL A 658 -36.78 -21.02 -13.18
CA VAL A 658 -37.10 -20.78 -14.60
C VAL A 658 -38.18 -19.72 -14.67
N GLN A 659 -37.90 -18.61 -15.35
CA GLN A 659 -38.82 -17.49 -15.50
C GLN A 659 -39.19 -17.28 -16.96
N GLU A 660 -40.47 -17.18 -17.26
CA GLU A 660 -40.96 -16.74 -18.56
C GLU A 660 -40.84 -15.23 -18.68
N ILE A 661 -40.09 -14.74 -19.66
CA ILE A 661 -39.83 -13.32 -19.89
C ILE A 661 -40.55 -12.77 -21.11
N ALA A 662 -40.98 -13.65 -21.99
CA ALA A 662 -41.80 -13.38 -23.16
C ALA A 662 -42.52 -14.68 -23.55
N PRO A 663 -43.61 -14.65 -24.36
CA PRO A 663 -44.29 -15.85 -24.82
C PRO A 663 -43.29 -16.87 -25.39
N GLU A 664 -43.38 -18.11 -24.90
CA GLU A 664 -42.51 -19.23 -25.31
C GLU A 664 -41.00 -19.00 -25.09
N THR A 665 -40.65 -18.00 -24.27
CA THR A 665 -39.24 -17.65 -24.00
C THR A 665 -38.98 -17.63 -22.49
N THR A 666 -38.14 -18.54 -22.03
CA THR A 666 -37.76 -18.67 -20.61
C THR A 666 -36.28 -18.39 -20.40
N ILE A 667 -35.91 -18.01 -19.20
CA ILE A 667 -34.53 -17.91 -18.76
C ILE A 667 -34.33 -18.63 -17.42
N ASN A 668 -33.15 -19.17 -17.19
CA ASN A 668 -32.72 -19.59 -15.86
C ASN A 668 -32.32 -18.35 -15.07
N ALA A 669 -33.17 -17.91 -14.16
CA ALA A 669 -33.00 -16.71 -13.36
C ALA A 669 -32.47 -17.04 -11.97
N MET A 670 -31.61 -16.17 -11.45
CA MET A 670 -31.28 -16.10 -10.05
C MET A 670 -32.20 -15.05 -9.41
N THR A 671 -32.94 -15.42 -8.38
CA THR A 671 -34.04 -14.59 -7.92
C THR A 671 -34.00 -14.35 -6.42
N TYR A 672 -34.67 -13.27 -5.98
CA TYR A 672 -35.16 -13.13 -4.62
C TYR A 672 -36.64 -13.47 -4.59
N ASN A 673 -37.03 -14.42 -3.72
CA ASN A 673 -38.40 -14.89 -3.55
C ASN A 673 -39.03 -15.41 -4.87
N GLY A 674 -38.26 -16.10 -5.68
CA GLY A 674 -38.72 -16.79 -6.90
C GLY A 674 -39.23 -15.87 -8.01
N ARG A 675 -38.80 -14.61 -8.06
CA ARG A 675 -39.27 -13.63 -9.05
C ARG A 675 -38.12 -12.93 -9.75
N TYR A 676 -38.15 -12.92 -11.08
CA TYR A 676 -37.32 -12.03 -11.86
C TYR A 676 -37.72 -10.59 -11.58
N MET A 677 -36.78 -9.76 -11.20
CA MET A 677 -36.94 -8.50 -10.44
C MET A 677 -37.68 -8.71 -9.10
N ALA A 678 -36.92 -8.60 -8.07
CA ALA A 678 -37.32 -8.83 -6.69
C ALA A 678 -38.46 -7.91 -6.20
N PRO A 679 -39.14 -8.19 -5.07
CA PRO A 679 -40.22 -7.37 -4.56
C PRO A 679 -39.85 -5.90 -4.35
N VAL A 680 -40.82 -5.01 -4.60
CA VAL A 680 -40.70 -3.60 -4.22
C VAL A 680 -40.91 -3.46 -2.72
N ILE A 681 -40.06 -2.73 -2.05
CA ILE A 681 -40.12 -2.44 -0.63
C ILE A 681 -40.53 -0.98 -0.44
N HIS A 682 -41.54 -0.71 0.40
CA HIS A 682 -42.02 0.63 0.69
C HIS A 682 -41.88 0.95 2.20
N ALA A 683 -41.28 2.11 2.54
CA ALA A 683 -41.02 2.51 3.92
C ALA A 683 -40.93 4.05 4.05
N ARG A 684 -40.66 4.56 5.24
CA ARG A 684 -40.47 5.99 5.56
C ARG A 684 -39.07 6.28 6.10
N ILE A 685 -38.65 7.52 6.02
CA ILE A 685 -37.47 7.98 6.76
C ILE A 685 -37.60 7.69 8.25
N GLY A 686 -36.54 7.15 8.84
CA GLY A 686 -36.48 6.79 10.26
C GLY A 686 -37.03 5.41 10.58
N ASP A 687 -37.58 4.69 9.61
CA ASP A 687 -37.99 3.30 9.80
C ASP A 687 -36.79 2.39 9.95
N GLN A 688 -36.94 1.35 10.73
CA GLN A 688 -35.92 0.31 10.94
C GLN A 688 -36.21 -0.90 10.06
N MET A 689 -35.27 -1.29 9.25
CA MET A 689 -35.31 -2.49 8.41
C MET A 689 -34.64 -3.65 9.13
N ARG A 690 -35.34 -4.78 9.22
CA ARG A 690 -34.82 -6.08 9.63
C ARG A 690 -34.99 -7.03 8.47
N VAL A 691 -33.90 -7.34 7.79
CA VAL A 691 -33.89 -8.17 6.60
C VAL A 691 -33.21 -9.49 6.91
N HIS A 692 -33.97 -10.57 6.77
CA HIS A 692 -33.47 -11.94 6.89
C HIS A 692 -33.21 -12.50 5.48
N LEU A 693 -31.95 -12.71 5.14
CA LEU A 693 -31.53 -13.30 3.85
C LEU A 693 -31.29 -14.79 4.03
N VAL A 694 -31.97 -15.60 3.22
CA VAL A 694 -31.81 -17.07 3.21
C VAL A 694 -31.32 -17.51 1.85
N ASN A 695 -30.19 -18.18 1.78
CA ASN A 695 -29.66 -18.68 0.52
C ASN A 695 -30.06 -20.14 0.25
N LYS A 696 -31.08 -20.33 -0.60
CA LYS A 696 -31.55 -21.65 -1.11
C LYS A 696 -31.06 -21.93 -2.54
N ALA A 697 -30.30 -21.03 -3.14
CA ALA A 697 -29.74 -21.22 -4.49
C ALA A 697 -28.53 -22.17 -4.48
N THR A 698 -28.07 -22.53 -5.66
CA THR A 698 -26.94 -23.47 -5.86
C THR A 698 -25.57 -22.82 -5.69
N MET A 699 -25.50 -21.47 -5.64
CA MET A 699 -24.24 -20.72 -5.49
C MET A 699 -24.34 -19.67 -4.38
N GLY A 700 -23.18 -19.01 -4.10
CA GLY A 700 -23.11 -17.94 -3.11
C GLY A 700 -23.85 -16.68 -3.55
N HIS A 701 -24.61 -16.07 -2.65
CA HIS A 701 -25.34 -14.81 -2.86
C HIS A 701 -25.15 -13.84 -1.70
N SER A 702 -25.43 -12.57 -1.97
CA SER A 702 -25.38 -11.48 -0.98
C SER A 702 -26.55 -10.52 -1.21
N LEU A 703 -26.65 -9.51 -0.37
CA LEU A 703 -27.67 -8.48 -0.49
C LEU A 703 -27.09 -7.12 -0.15
N ASP A 704 -27.18 -6.18 -1.06
CA ASP A 704 -26.80 -4.78 -0.90
C ASP A 704 -28.04 -3.89 -0.95
N PHE A 705 -28.25 -3.07 0.11
CA PHE A 705 -29.30 -2.09 0.20
C PHE A 705 -28.73 -0.67 0.10
N HIS A 706 -28.91 0.00 -1.04
CA HIS A 706 -28.47 1.38 -1.21
C HIS A 706 -29.23 2.35 -0.28
N ALA A 707 -30.47 2.03 0.07
CA ALA A 707 -31.32 2.84 0.94
C ALA A 707 -30.79 3.01 2.38
N GLY A 708 -30.07 2.02 2.89
CA GLY A 708 -29.53 2.05 4.24
C GLY A 708 -28.31 2.94 4.40
N THR A 709 -27.66 3.34 3.28
CA THR A 709 -26.33 4.00 3.28
C THR A 709 -25.31 3.31 4.18
N VAL A 710 -25.49 2.00 4.39
CA VAL A 710 -24.58 1.16 5.17
C VAL A 710 -23.37 0.82 4.30
N SER A 711 -22.19 0.68 4.92
CA SER A 711 -20.99 0.30 4.19
C SER A 711 -21.18 -1.03 3.46
N PRO A 712 -20.89 -1.11 2.14
CA PRO A 712 -21.01 -2.35 1.40
C PRO A 712 -20.26 -3.52 2.03
N ASN A 713 -19.12 -3.24 2.66
CA ASN A 713 -18.26 -4.27 3.26
C ASN A 713 -18.89 -4.98 4.47
N GLU A 714 -19.91 -4.39 5.09
CA GLU A 714 -20.60 -4.98 6.24
C GLU A 714 -21.82 -5.81 5.83
N VAL A 715 -22.58 -5.31 4.85
CA VAL A 715 -23.87 -5.92 4.43
C VAL A 715 -23.77 -6.75 3.17
N MET A 716 -22.71 -6.58 2.34
CA MET A 716 -22.51 -7.30 1.07
C MET A 716 -21.81 -8.65 1.24
N ARG A 717 -21.72 -9.19 2.44
CA ARG A 717 -21.08 -10.49 2.68
C ARG A 717 -21.79 -11.59 1.90
N THR A 718 -21.07 -12.28 1.03
CA THR A 718 -21.56 -13.47 0.35
C THR A 718 -21.78 -14.59 1.37
N ILE A 719 -22.97 -15.21 1.33
CA ILE A 719 -23.30 -16.42 2.08
C ILE A 719 -23.41 -17.61 1.15
N ALA A 720 -22.90 -18.77 1.59
CA ALA A 720 -22.94 -20.01 0.82
C ALA A 720 -24.37 -20.59 0.77
N PRO A 721 -24.66 -21.55 -0.14
CA PRO A 721 -25.90 -22.31 -0.14
C PRO A 721 -26.23 -22.87 1.25
N GLY A 722 -27.47 -22.72 1.69
CA GLY A 722 -27.99 -23.15 2.98
C GLY A 722 -27.65 -22.24 4.15
N GLN A 723 -26.92 -21.13 3.95
CA GLN A 723 -26.63 -20.14 4.99
C GLN A 723 -27.69 -19.02 5.04
N GLU A 724 -27.75 -18.38 6.19
CA GLU A 724 -28.65 -17.26 6.48
C GLU A 724 -27.87 -16.07 7.02
N LEU A 725 -28.40 -14.85 6.86
CA LEU A 725 -27.78 -13.62 7.31
C LEU A 725 -28.85 -12.56 7.65
N ASP A 726 -28.73 -11.95 8.83
CA ASP A 726 -29.61 -10.89 9.28
C ASP A 726 -28.97 -9.51 9.07
N TYR A 727 -29.77 -8.58 8.56
CA TYR A 727 -29.42 -7.18 8.39
C TYR A 727 -30.35 -6.31 9.25
N ASN A 728 -29.78 -5.40 10.04
CA ASN A 728 -30.51 -4.42 10.81
C ASN A 728 -29.94 -3.02 10.53
N PHE A 729 -30.77 -2.14 9.97
CA PHE A 729 -30.34 -0.77 9.67
C PHE A 729 -31.52 0.18 9.68
N THR A 730 -31.25 1.48 9.89
CA THR A 730 -32.26 2.54 9.87
C THR A 730 -32.22 3.28 8.53
N LEU A 731 -33.36 3.63 7.99
CA LEU A 731 -33.52 4.35 6.73
C LEU A 731 -33.35 5.85 6.98
N HIS A 732 -32.19 6.38 6.59
CA HIS A 732 -31.84 7.79 6.86
C HIS A 732 -32.14 8.75 5.71
N ARG A 733 -32.47 8.25 4.52
CA ARG A 733 -32.66 9.08 3.32
C ARG A 733 -33.90 8.67 2.55
N ALA A 734 -34.74 9.66 2.21
CA ALA A 734 -35.83 9.47 1.28
C ALA A 734 -35.38 9.25 -0.14
N GLY A 735 -36.22 8.67 -0.96
CA GLY A 735 -35.98 8.50 -2.39
C GLY A 735 -36.26 7.09 -2.90
N ILE A 736 -35.91 6.88 -4.16
CA ILE A 736 -36.00 5.60 -4.84
C ILE A 736 -34.61 4.98 -4.87
N TRP A 737 -34.48 3.79 -4.31
CA TRP A 737 -33.22 3.12 -4.13
C TRP A 737 -33.22 1.74 -4.74
N LEU A 738 -32.06 1.25 -5.11
CA LEU A 738 -31.82 -0.12 -5.59
C LEU A 738 -31.43 -1.03 -4.39
N TYR A 739 -31.86 -2.28 -4.40
CA TYR A 739 -31.19 -3.36 -3.70
C TYR A 739 -30.86 -4.51 -4.66
N HIS A 740 -29.76 -5.20 -4.44
CA HIS A 740 -29.30 -6.22 -5.37
C HIS A 740 -28.28 -7.19 -4.76
N CYS A 741 -27.98 -8.26 -5.46
CA CYS A 741 -26.84 -9.13 -5.13
C CYS A 741 -25.53 -8.48 -5.59
N SER A 742 -24.54 -8.43 -4.68
CA SER A 742 -23.20 -7.90 -4.96
C SER A 742 -22.10 -8.97 -4.98
N THR A 743 -22.49 -10.24 -4.92
CA THR A 743 -21.55 -11.36 -5.09
C THR A 743 -20.92 -11.30 -6.48
N ALA A 744 -19.62 -11.53 -6.56
CA ALA A 744 -18.90 -11.55 -7.85
C ALA A 744 -19.22 -12.84 -8.63
N PRO A 745 -19.49 -12.72 -9.97
CA PRO A 745 -19.54 -11.51 -10.78
C PRO A 745 -20.91 -10.81 -10.67
N MET A 746 -20.92 -9.61 -10.05
CA MET A 746 -22.15 -8.88 -9.72
C MET A 746 -23.08 -8.64 -10.92
N SER A 747 -22.50 -8.35 -12.10
CA SER A 747 -23.26 -8.12 -13.33
C SER A 747 -24.09 -9.35 -13.77
N VAL A 748 -23.61 -10.56 -13.51
CA VAL A 748 -24.32 -11.80 -13.81
C VAL A 748 -25.55 -11.94 -12.91
N HIS A 749 -25.39 -11.70 -11.60
CA HIS A 749 -26.48 -11.78 -10.63
C HIS A 749 -27.56 -10.73 -10.91
N LEU A 750 -27.15 -9.48 -11.23
CA LEU A 750 -28.06 -8.41 -11.63
C LEU A 750 -28.81 -8.75 -12.93
N ALA A 751 -28.10 -9.17 -13.98
CA ALA A 751 -28.72 -9.54 -15.27
C ALA A 751 -29.63 -10.75 -15.16
N SER A 752 -29.37 -11.65 -14.20
CA SER A 752 -30.21 -12.82 -13.92
C SER A 752 -31.46 -12.51 -13.09
N GLY A 753 -31.65 -11.25 -12.62
CA GLY A 753 -32.88 -10.83 -11.94
C GLY A 753 -32.74 -10.52 -10.45
N MET A 754 -31.53 -10.61 -9.87
CA MET A 754 -31.33 -10.35 -8.43
C MET A 754 -31.21 -8.85 -8.12
N HIS A 755 -32.26 -8.11 -8.38
CA HIS A 755 -32.38 -6.70 -8.06
C HIS A 755 -33.84 -6.30 -7.82
N GLY A 756 -34.06 -5.23 -7.04
CA GLY A 756 -35.37 -4.69 -6.73
C GLY A 756 -35.32 -3.24 -6.26
N ALA A 757 -36.46 -2.60 -6.13
CA ALA A 757 -36.58 -1.22 -5.71
C ALA A 757 -36.99 -1.10 -4.25
N VAL A 758 -36.42 -0.10 -3.55
CA VAL A 758 -36.85 0.36 -2.23
C VAL A 758 -37.32 1.81 -2.33
N ILE A 759 -38.54 2.07 -1.97
CA ILE A 759 -39.14 3.41 -1.97
C ILE A 759 -39.22 3.90 -0.53
N ILE A 760 -38.60 5.06 -0.27
CA ILE A 760 -38.60 5.66 1.07
C ILE A 760 -39.24 7.04 1.02
N ASP A 761 -40.40 7.18 1.61
CA ASP A 761 -41.16 8.41 1.62
C ASP A 761 -40.46 9.51 2.43
N PRO A 762 -40.40 10.73 1.91
CA PRO A 762 -40.02 11.91 2.69
C PRO A 762 -41.11 12.28 3.69
N PRO A 763 -40.76 13.07 4.73
CA PRO A 763 -41.71 13.39 5.81
C PRO A 763 -42.98 14.14 5.38
N ASN A 764 -43.02 14.82 4.28
CA ASN A 764 -44.11 15.68 3.82
C ASN A 764 -44.50 15.38 2.37
N LEU A 765 -44.51 14.12 1.97
CA LEU A 765 -44.96 13.74 0.64
C LEU A 765 -46.42 14.10 0.45
N THR A 766 -46.72 14.85 -0.62
CA THR A 766 -48.11 15.18 -0.96
C THR A 766 -48.84 13.93 -1.46
N ALA A 767 -50.04 13.66 -0.93
CA ALA A 767 -50.84 12.54 -1.39
C ALA A 767 -51.24 12.73 -2.87
N VAL A 768 -51.18 11.64 -3.61
CA VAL A 768 -51.58 11.57 -5.02
C VAL A 768 -52.60 10.44 -5.18
N ASP A 769 -53.37 10.46 -6.26
CA ASP A 769 -54.42 9.46 -6.49
C ASP A 769 -53.85 8.04 -6.73
N ARG A 770 -52.68 7.95 -7.37
CA ARG A 770 -52.02 6.67 -7.68
C ARG A 770 -50.51 6.85 -7.78
N GLU A 771 -49.77 5.82 -7.35
CA GLU A 771 -48.35 5.74 -7.44
C GLU A 771 -47.95 4.43 -8.12
N TYR A 772 -47.01 4.51 -9.07
CA TYR A 772 -46.52 3.36 -9.82
C TYR A 772 -45.00 3.27 -9.69
N VAL A 773 -44.49 2.05 -9.55
CA VAL A 773 -43.05 1.75 -9.59
C VAL A 773 -42.75 0.94 -10.83
N VAL A 774 -41.99 1.55 -11.73
CA VAL A 774 -41.54 0.89 -12.96
C VAL A 774 -40.03 0.66 -12.88
N VAL A 775 -39.61 -0.59 -12.98
CA VAL A 775 -38.21 -0.99 -13.00
C VAL A 775 -37.87 -1.47 -14.40
N GLN A 776 -36.91 -0.82 -15.07
CA GLN A 776 -36.42 -1.26 -16.37
C GLN A 776 -35.16 -2.12 -16.17
N SER A 777 -35.11 -3.24 -16.87
CA SER A 777 -33.96 -4.15 -16.91
C SER A 777 -33.72 -4.67 -18.32
N GLU A 778 -32.46 -4.96 -18.63
CA GLU A 778 -32.07 -5.61 -19.88
C GLU A 778 -31.94 -7.11 -19.66
N ILE A 779 -32.45 -7.90 -20.62
CA ILE A 779 -32.36 -9.35 -20.59
C ILE A 779 -31.46 -9.80 -21.74
N TYR A 780 -30.45 -10.56 -21.42
CA TYR A 780 -29.47 -11.08 -22.38
C TYR A 780 -29.81 -12.53 -22.68
N LEU A 781 -30.40 -12.77 -23.85
CA LEU A 781 -30.71 -14.12 -24.35
C LEU A 781 -29.46 -14.70 -25.01
N GLY A 782 -28.98 -15.82 -24.49
CA GLY A 782 -27.94 -16.63 -25.11
C GLY A 782 -28.48 -17.56 -26.21
N PRO A 783 -27.63 -18.26 -26.95
CA PRO A 783 -28.05 -19.45 -27.71
C PRO A 783 -28.56 -20.51 -26.72
N GLU A 784 -29.50 -21.33 -27.18
CA GLU A 784 -30.08 -22.43 -26.39
C GLU A 784 -29.03 -23.39 -25.86
#